data_885d9a8e2d6a3691f481dffb61cd0d79
#
_entry.id   885d9a8e2d6a3691f481dffb61cd0d79
#
_cell.length_a   1.000
_cell.length_b   1.000
_cell.length_c   1.000
_cell.angle_alpha   90.00
_cell.angle_beta   90.00
_cell.angle_gamma   90.00
#
_symmetry.space_group_name_H-M   'P 1'
#
loop_
_entity.id
_entity.type
_entity.pdbx_description
1 polymer ?
#
loop_
_entity_poly.entity_id
_entity_poly.type
_entity_poly.pdbx_seq_one_letter_code
_entity_poly.pdbx_strand_id
1 'polypeptide(L)'
;MNLKQKTDLMWKCLAVAIFSTCTITACSNDGNESPPTLSYMTATDSALTTAQQVSAERYVKNGIYLMKKSQATAVERAADDTAAPASFSTTNTQIAGVDEADRIEYNGDYLFVADLPVWTADHGEVKKVHILARQNDYSLTEAATISLQDNLNVAGMYLYEDTLGVVSHSFQYYAMADILVDSSPWQQPENDTYIDIYGVADPANPSSVSNIRIDGGLINSRRIDNHLFIATQFVPNLEDLPHAGTSNRSLVDLYNAIQAKDSSELVPKITINGQTSDLYQLTDCLLPQRATKQNGHTQMVSVVKINLDNPMDYSSLCMLTEAHGLFASADHLYLHASSEEKTVVHKVALGNEIRYQATASVVGTLGRQSSAQFRLAERDGKLLAVTTVGAWSQDPEHMLHILEQQGSELVEIATLPNESQPAPIGKPGEAIYAVRFFEDRAFIVTFEQIDPLYVIDLTDLYAPMVAGELEIPGFSSYLHPMENGLLLGVGQQVRNDAIPVSGSTPLETPIEEGMKVSLFDVLDPANPVVLGEFVWPQAYTPVEYDHRSLSVLKTESGYQFALPSQTWGFDDSGYWFTHNALQTLEVNEADRTLSLIDSITPTTEDDYYIGSYEDRSVLHNGHIYYLRGNLVYHALWQPDAVVDGPY
;
A
#
# COMPACT_ATOMS: atom_id res chain seq x y z
N MET A 1 -13.35 73.16 -15.93
CA MET A 1 -14.46 73.84 -16.59
C MET A 1 -15.49 72.79 -16.92
N ASN A 2 -16.51 72.75 -16.11
CA ASN A 2 -17.91 73.00 -16.48
C ASN A 2 -18.50 71.94 -17.38
N LEU A 3 -19.42 71.33 -17.06
CA LEU A 3 -20.72 71.38 -16.33
C LEU A 3 -21.79 70.70 -17.16
N LYS A 4 -22.49 69.82 -16.48
CA LYS A 4 -23.96 69.81 -16.33
C LYS A 4 -24.77 69.24 -17.48
N GLN A 5 -25.48 68.22 -17.12
CA GLN A 5 -26.90 68.16 -16.65
C GLN A 5 -27.82 68.03 -17.87
N LYS A 6 -28.88 67.37 -17.87
CA LYS A 6 -29.86 66.78 -16.95
C LYS A 6 -30.98 66.15 -17.77
N THR A 7 -31.50 65.08 -17.22
CA THR A 7 -32.93 64.83 -16.91
C THR A 7 -33.97 64.77 -18.03
N ASP A 8 -34.64 63.66 -17.96
CA ASP A 8 -36.07 63.41 -17.60
C ASP A 8 -37.05 63.41 -18.76
N LEU A 9 -37.84 62.47 -18.75
CA LEU A 9 -39.19 62.21 -18.32
C LEU A 9 -40.16 61.75 -19.40
N MET A 10 -40.61 60.53 -19.22
CA MET A 10 -42.02 60.06 -19.10
C MET A 10 -43.10 60.39 -20.18
N TRP A 11 -43.83 59.31 -20.41
CA TRP A 11 -45.29 59.21 -20.66
C TRP A 11 -45.78 59.36 -22.12
N LYS A 12 -46.59 58.56 -22.63
CA LYS A 12 -47.77 57.75 -22.38
C LYS A 12 -48.37 57.25 -23.68
N CYS A 13 -48.89 56.05 -23.57
CA CYS A 13 -50.26 55.56 -23.94
C CYS A 13 -50.71 55.49 -25.41
N LEU A 14 -51.07 54.35 -25.78
CA LEU A 14 -52.41 53.73 -25.98
C LEU A 14 -52.81 53.42 -27.40
N ALA A 15 -53.20 52.19 -27.57
CA ALA A 15 -54.36 51.59 -28.27
C ALA A 15 -54.23 51.08 -29.72
N VAL A 16 -54.34 49.80 -29.82
CA VAL A 16 -55.25 48.98 -30.61
C VAL A 16 -55.31 49.10 -32.13
N ALA A 17 -54.89 48.02 -32.79
CA ALA A 17 -55.69 47.39 -33.87
C ALA A 17 -55.20 45.99 -34.16
N ILE A 18 -56.12 45.04 -34.19
CA ILE A 18 -56.05 43.65 -34.54
C ILE A 18 -55.86 43.50 -36.06
N PHE A 19 -54.86 42.75 -36.50
CA PHE A 19 -55.00 41.95 -37.74
C PHE A 19 -54.22 40.64 -37.63
N SER A 20 -54.96 39.58 -37.73
CA SER A 20 -54.53 38.19 -37.75
C SER A 20 -53.86 37.88 -39.09
N THR A 21 -52.60 37.44 -39.04
CA THR A 21 -52.02 36.61 -40.07
C THR A 21 -51.23 35.49 -39.41
N CYS A 22 -51.78 34.29 -39.49
CA CYS A 22 -51.06 33.05 -39.17
C CYS A 22 -49.93 32.86 -40.18
N THR A 23 -48.72 33.15 -39.75
CA THR A 23 -47.52 32.56 -40.35
C THR A 23 -47.04 31.47 -39.41
N ILE A 24 -47.16 30.23 -39.88
CA ILE A 24 -46.50 29.08 -39.22
C ILE A 24 -45.02 29.26 -39.44
N THR A 25 -44.36 29.92 -38.53
CA THR A 25 -42.91 29.83 -38.37
C THR A 25 -42.65 28.60 -37.52
N ALA A 26 -42.17 27.55 -38.17
CA ALA A 26 -41.52 26.46 -37.43
C ALA A 26 -40.35 27.07 -36.66
N CYS A 27 -40.54 27.33 -35.39
CA CYS A 27 -39.47 27.54 -34.47
C CYS A 27 -38.74 26.19 -34.36
N SER A 28 -37.64 26.05 -35.11
CA SER A 28 -36.60 25.12 -34.73
C SER A 28 -36.11 25.61 -33.36
N ASN A 29 -36.53 24.92 -32.34
CA ASN A 29 -36.00 25.07 -31.00
C ASN A 29 -34.60 24.43 -31.05
N ASP A 30 -33.63 25.14 -31.61
CA ASP A 30 -32.22 24.86 -31.41
C ASP A 30 -31.97 25.17 -29.93
N GLY A 31 -32.35 24.19 -29.06
CA GLY A 31 -32.10 24.23 -27.66
C GLY A 31 -30.60 24.35 -27.43
N ASN A 32 -30.17 25.55 -27.13
CA ASN A 32 -28.81 25.82 -26.70
C ASN A 32 -28.66 25.36 -25.26
N GLU A 33 -28.88 24.03 -25.06
CA GLU A 33 -28.63 23.40 -23.76
C GLU A 33 -27.14 23.46 -23.50
N SER A 34 -26.77 24.13 -22.43
CA SER A 34 -25.39 24.14 -21.97
C SER A 34 -25.14 22.88 -21.11
N PRO A 35 -23.97 22.27 -21.24
CA PRO A 35 -23.63 21.12 -20.40
C PRO A 35 -23.66 21.53 -18.92
N PRO A 36 -23.99 20.62 -17.99
CA PRO A 36 -24.04 20.93 -16.57
C PRO A 36 -22.66 21.39 -16.07
N THR A 37 -22.67 22.38 -15.18
CA THR A 37 -21.46 22.78 -14.45
C THR A 37 -21.30 21.84 -13.27
N LEU A 38 -20.36 20.89 -13.41
CA LEU A 38 -20.03 19.88 -12.41
C LEU A 38 -18.59 20.08 -11.94
N SER A 39 -18.28 19.61 -10.73
CA SER A 39 -16.94 19.56 -10.15
C SER A 39 -16.62 18.17 -9.63
N TYR A 40 -15.41 17.71 -9.90
CA TYR A 40 -14.90 16.48 -9.34
C TYR A 40 -14.59 16.67 -7.84
N MET A 41 -14.85 15.64 -7.04
CA MET A 41 -14.59 15.67 -5.62
C MET A 41 -13.56 14.58 -5.31
N THR A 42 -12.31 14.99 -5.15
CA THR A 42 -11.20 14.13 -4.71
C THR A 42 -11.44 13.67 -3.26
N ALA A 43 -10.54 12.82 -2.74
CA ALA A 43 -10.60 12.34 -1.35
C ALA A 43 -10.94 13.49 -0.38
N THR A 44 -12.04 13.36 0.33
CA THR A 44 -12.59 14.46 1.11
C THR A 44 -12.32 14.27 2.59
N ASP A 45 -12.09 15.39 3.25
CA ASP A 45 -11.97 15.51 4.70
C ASP A 45 -13.33 15.41 5.45
N SER A 46 -14.41 15.08 4.75
CA SER A 46 -15.72 14.93 5.38
C SER A 46 -16.05 13.48 5.65
N ALA A 47 -16.74 13.24 6.76
CA ALA A 47 -17.31 11.95 7.07
C ALA A 47 -18.16 11.42 5.91
N LEU A 48 -18.21 10.11 5.75
CA LEU A 48 -19.01 9.42 4.75
C LEU A 48 -20.41 9.10 5.31
N THR A 49 -21.42 9.14 4.44
CA THR A 49 -22.80 8.83 4.80
C THR A 49 -23.56 8.28 3.60
N THR A 50 -24.66 7.59 3.83
CA THR A 50 -25.63 7.31 2.78
C THR A 50 -26.32 8.60 2.33
N ALA A 51 -26.56 8.75 1.02
CA ALA A 51 -26.91 10.01 0.37
C ALA A 51 -28.10 10.75 0.97
N GLN A 52 -27.95 12.07 1.17
CA GLN A 52 -29.04 12.96 1.56
C GLN A 52 -29.33 14.07 0.53
N GLN A 53 -28.30 14.72 -0.05
CA GLN A 53 -28.47 15.81 -1.03
C GLN A 53 -28.31 15.37 -2.47
N VAL A 54 -27.53 14.34 -2.71
CA VAL A 54 -27.29 13.71 -4.01
C VAL A 54 -27.35 12.18 -3.84
N SER A 55 -27.95 11.47 -4.77
CA SER A 55 -27.91 10.00 -4.75
C SER A 55 -26.51 9.51 -5.15
N ALA A 56 -26.09 8.35 -4.63
CA ALA A 56 -24.83 7.71 -5.02
C ALA A 56 -24.78 7.48 -6.54
N GLU A 57 -25.86 7.05 -7.16
CA GLU A 57 -25.99 6.89 -8.61
C GLU A 57 -25.67 8.19 -9.37
N ARG A 58 -26.30 9.30 -8.98
CA ARG A 58 -26.03 10.60 -9.61
C ARG A 58 -24.60 11.06 -9.38
N TYR A 59 -24.06 10.84 -8.19
CA TYR A 59 -22.69 11.22 -7.82
C TYR A 59 -21.66 10.48 -8.69
N VAL A 60 -21.84 9.15 -8.89
CA VAL A 60 -20.99 8.33 -9.76
C VAL A 60 -21.17 8.74 -11.23
N LYS A 61 -22.41 8.90 -11.71
CA LYS A 61 -22.67 9.35 -13.09
C LYS A 61 -22.08 10.72 -13.41
N ASN A 62 -22.10 11.65 -12.46
CA ASN A 62 -21.44 12.95 -12.58
C ASN A 62 -19.93 12.78 -12.68
N GLY A 63 -19.33 11.88 -11.87
CA GLY A 63 -17.91 11.56 -11.92
C GLY A 63 -17.50 10.98 -13.28
N ILE A 64 -18.22 9.98 -13.78
CA ILE A 64 -17.95 9.39 -15.10
C ILE A 64 -18.02 10.44 -16.22
N TYR A 65 -19.01 11.33 -16.17
CA TYR A 65 -19.07 12.44 -17.12
C TYR A 65 -17.81 13.34 -17.05
N LEU A 66 -17.39 13.69 -15.84
CA LEU A 66 -16.17 14.51 -15.63
C LEU A 66 -14.93 13.78 -16.11
N MET A 67 -14.79 12.50 -15.82
CA MET A 67 -13.70 11.65 -16.27
C MET A 67 -13.65 11.59 -17.81
N LYS A 68 -14.72 11.19 -18.48
CA LYS A 68 -14.78 11.12 -19.97
C LYS A 68 -14.53 12.48 -20.63
N LYS A 69 -14.89 13.58 -19.95
CA LYS A 69 -14.60 14.94 -20.41
C LYS A 69 -13.12 15.30 -20.26
N SER A 70 -12.42 14.77 -19.27
CA SER A 70 -10.99 15.07 -18.99
C SER A 70 -10.02 14.12 -19.67
N GLN A 71 -10.44 12.95 -20.14
CA GLN A 71 -9.60 11.93 -20.81
C GLN A 71 -8.82 12.43 -22.04
N ALA A 72 -8.93 13.71 -22.37
CA ALA A 72 -8.04 14.36 -23.32
C ALA A 72 -6.61 14.63 -22.79
N THR A 73 -6.32 14.37 -21.51
CA THR A 73 -4.99 14.61 -20.87
C THR A 73 -4.77 13.79 -19.59
N ALA A 74 -3.77 12.90 -19.51
CA ALA A 74 -3.00 12.46 -18.30
C ALA A 74 -2.89 10.99 -17.86
N VAL A 75 -1.96 10.61 -16.93
CA VAL A 75 -1.46 9.27 -16.49
C VAL A 75 -0.91 9.23 -15.02
N GLU A 76 -0.79 8.28 -14.25
CA GLU A 76 -0.75 7.31 -13.21
C GLU A 76 0.25 7.09 -12.02
N ARG A 77 0.04 6.20 -11.00
CA ARG A 77 0.97 5.33 -10.21
C ARG A 77 0.39 4.38 -9.12
N ALA A 78 1.23 3.36 -8.64
CA ALA A 78 0.95 2.19 -7.79
C ALA A 78 1.98 1.95 -6.62
N ALA A 79 2.00 1.01 -5.76
CA ALA A 79 1.53 0.34 -4.55
C ALA A 79 2.56 -0.52 -3.75
N ASP A 80 2.31 -0.99 -2.50
CA ASP A 80 2.71 -2.21 -1.74
C ASP A 80 3.15 -2.06 -0.26
N ASP A 81 3.14 -2.90 0.72
CA ASP A 81 2.71 -4.06 1.40
C ASP A 81 3.27 -4.45 2.83
N THR A 82 2.73 -5.31 3.77
CA THR A 82 3.02 -6.54 4.55
C THR A 82 3.05 -6.71 6.11
N ALA A 83 3.25 -7.78 6.81
CA ALA A 83 3.08 -9.04 7.51
C ALA A 83 3.76 -9.56 8.86
N ALA A 84 3.52 -10.73 9.60
CA ALA A 84 3.74 -11.18 11.00
C ALA A 84 4.23 -12.61 11.41
N PRO A 85 4.50 -13.12 12.69
CA PRO A 85 5.29 -14.34 12.99
C PRO A 85 4.71 -15.53 13.80
N ALA A 86 5.39 -16.73 13.82
CA ALA A 86 5.12 -17.99 14.55
C ALA A 86 6.38 -18.81 14.92
N SER A 87 6.29 -20.06 15.41
CA SER A 87 7.38 -20.93 15.94
C SER A 87 8.40 -21.43 14.91
N PHE A 88 8.16 -21.29 13.68
CA PHE A 88 9.06 -21.12 12.56
C PHE A 88 8.86 -19.68 12.11
N SER A 89 9.82 -19.11 11.40
CA SER A 89 9.58 -17.80 10.86
C SER A 89 8.41 -17.89 9.88
N THR A 90 7.36 -17.16 10.19
CA THR A 90 6.28 -16.85 9.25
C THR A 90 6.57 -15.49 8.64
N THR A 91 5.72 -15.04 7.76
CA THR A 91 5.76 -13.70 7.21
C THR A 91 5.90 -12.66 8.33
N ASN A 92 6.82 -11.71 8.21
CA ASN A 92 7.07 -10.66 9.19
C ASN A 92 5.99 -9.57 9.10
N THR A 93 4.98 -9.49 10.01
CA THR A 93 3.84 -8.54 9.96
C THR A 93 4.04 -7.28 10.80
N GLN A 94 3.36 -6.20 10.39
CA GLN A 94 3.34 -4.98 11.19
C GLN A 94 2.66 -5.18 12.55
N ILE A 95 1.55 -5.90 12.60
CA ILE A 95 0.71 -6.10 13.77
C ILE A 95 0.51 -7.60 14.04
N ALA A 96 0.82 -8.05 15.24
CA ALA A 96 0.61 -9.43 15.64
C ALA A 96 -0.87 -9.85 15.53
N GLY A 97 -1.13 -11.01 14.92
CA GLY A 97 -2.49 -11.53 14.69
C GLY A 97 -3.22 -10.95 13.48
N VAL A 98 -2.62 -9.99 12.79
CA VAL A 98 -3.08 -9.50 11.50
C VAL A 98 -2.12 -10.01 10.43
N ASP A 99 -2.54 -11.04 9.70
CA ASP A 99 -1.74 -11.70 8.69
C ASP A 99 -1.82 -10.97 7.35
N GLU A 100 -0.75 -11.02 6.59
CA GLU A 100 -0.58 -10.27 5.35
C GLU A 100 -0.07 -11.20 4.25
N ALA A 101 -0.54 -10.99 3.03
CA ALA A 101 -0.23 -11.83 1.89
C ALA A 101 1.28 -11.93 1.63
N ASP A 102 1.83 -13.12 1.49
CA ASP A 102 3.19 -13.34 1.00
C ASP A 102 3.23 -14.43 -0.07
N ARG A 103 4.30 -14.48 -0.84
CA ARG A 103 4.51 -15.51 -1.85
C ARG A 103 4.95 -16.85 -1.28
N ILE A 104 5.20 -16.92 0.02
CA ILE A 104 5.65 -18.11 0.72
C ILE A 104 4.83 -18.32 2.00
N GLU A 105 4.37 -19.55 2.20
CA GLU A 105 3.69 -19.97 3.42
C GLU A 105 4.30 -21.27 3.95
N TYR A 106 4.34 -21.45 5.27
CA TYR A 106 4.92 -22.62 5.88
C TYR A 106 4.18 -23.05 7.15
N ASN A 107 3.84 -24.33 7.27
CA ASN A 107 3.14 -24.88 8.45
C ASN A 107 3.99 -25.78 9.33
N GLY A 108 5.30 -25.85 9.07
CA GLY A 108 6.23 -26.72 9.79
C GLY A 108 6.54 -28.03 9.06
N ASP A 109 5.63 -28.54 8.23
CA ASP A 109 5.80 -29.77 7.46
C ASP A 109 5.79 -29.56 5.95
N TYR A 110 5.11 -28.52 5.47
CA TYR A 110 5.00 -28.17 4.06
C TYR A 110 5.30 -26.70 3.83
N LEU A 111 6.06 -26.45 2.75
CA LEU A 111 6.37 -25.13 2.23
C LEU A 111 5.55 -24.90 0.96
N PHE A 112 4.75 -23.83 0.94
CA PHE A 112 3.97 -23.38 -0.19
C PHE A 112 4.71 -22.21 -0.83
N VAL A 113 4.98 -22.28 -2.14
CA VAL A 113 5.76 -21.27 -2.85
C VAL A 113 5.03 -20.86 -4.12
N ALA A 114 4.63 -19.60 -4.22
CA ALA A 114 4.07 -19.06 -5.46
C ALA A 114 5.19 -18.65 -6.43
N ASP A 115 4.96 -18.88 -7.73
CA ASP A 115 5.84 -18.43 -8.79
C ASP A 115 6.04 -16.91 -8.78
N LEU A 116 7.23 -16.47 -9.20
CA LEU A 116 7.53 -15.05 -9.42
C LEU A 116 6.56 -14.41 -10.43
N PRO A 117 6.20 -13.14 -10.24
CA PRO A 117 5.46 -12.40 -11.26
C PRO A 117 6.26 -12.32 -12.57
N VAL A 118 5.59 -12.41 -13.71
CA VAL A 118 6.21 -12.24 -15.03
C VAL A 118 6.14 -10.78 -15.45
N TRP A 119 7.30 -10.21 -15.72
CA TRP A 119 7.45 -8.82 -16.19
C TRP A 119 7.70 -8.73 -17.71
N THR A 120 7.60 -9.86 -18.46
CA THR A 120 7.86 -9.91 -19.90
C THR A 120 6.61 -10.20 -20.70
N ALA A 121 6.63 -9.82 -22.01
CA ALA A 121 5.50 -9.97 -22.92
C ALA A 121 5.22 -11.42 -23.38
N ASP A 122 5.89 -12.42 -22.83
CA ASP A 122 5.62 -13.82 -23.15
C ASP A 122 4.32 -14.26 -22.45
N HIS A 123 3.21 -14.04 -23.15
CA HIS A 123 1.87 -14.43 -22.73
C HIS A 123 1.72 -15.94 -22.81
N GLY A 124 1.28 -16.59 -21.74
CA GLY A 124 0.85 -17.99 -21.74
C GLY A 124 1.51 -18.89 -20.68
N GLU A 125 2.34 -18.35 -19.80
CA GLU A 125 2.86 -19.13 -18.68
C GLU A 125 1.82 -19.18 -17.55
N VAL A 126 1.35 -20.39 -17.23
CA VAL A 126 0.43 -20.63 -16.11
C VAL A 126 1.23 -20.53 -14.83
N LYS A 127 0.87 -19.58 -13.95
CA LYS A 127 1.48 -19.45 -12.62
C LYS A 127 1.08 -20.63 -11.74
N LYS A 128 2.00 -21.01 -10.86
CA LYS A 128 1.85 -22.17 -9.98
C LYS A 128 2.10 -21.79 -8.53
N VAL A 129 1.52 -22.61 -7.67
CA VAL A 129 1.94 -22.72 -6.28
C VAL A 129 2.54 -24.11 -6.10
N HIS A 130 3.83 -24.17 -5.80
CA HIS A 130 4.55 -25.41 -5.49
C HIS A 130 4.36 -25.75 -4.03
N ILE A 131 4.07 -27.01 -3.73
CA ILE A 131 3.92 -27.53 -2.37
C ILE A 131 5.07 -28.51 -2.13
N LEU A 132 6.00 -28.12 -1.28
CA LEU A 132 7.20 -28.89 -0.96
C LEU A 132 7.05 -29.52 0.42
N ALA A 133 7.15 -30.85 0.50
CA ALA A 133 7.10 -31.60 1.76
C ALA A 133 8.48 -31.64 2.41
N ARG A 134 8.57 -31.22 3.67
CA ARG A 134 9.75 -31.35 4.51
C ARG A 134 9.94 -32.83 4.93
N GLN A 135 11.12 -33.35 4.68
CA GLN A 135 11.50 -34.68 5.11
C GLN A 135 12.07 -34.68 6.54
N ASN A 136 12.27 -35.85 7.12
CA ASN A 136 12.82 -35.98 8.49
C ASN A 136 14.26 -35.44 8.64
N ASP A 137 15.01 -35.37 7.55
CA ASP A 137 16.35 -34.78 7.47
C ASP A 137 16.33 -33.31 7.04
N TYR A 138 15.14 -32.69 7.01
CA TYR A 138 14.86 -31.32 6.57
C TYR A 138 15.11 -31.06 5.08
N SER A 139 15.47 -32.06 4.27
CA SER A 139 15.40 -31.90 2.81
C SER A 139 13.95 -31.70 2.36
N LEU A 140 13.77 -31.13 1.17
CA LEU A 140 12.45 -30.89 0.58
C LEU A 140 12.21 -31.84 -0.60
N THR A 141 10.96 -32.21 -0.80
CA THR A 141 10.52 -32.94 -2.01
C THR A 141 9.21 -32.35 -2.50
N GLU A 142 9.06 -32.14 -3.78
CA GLU A 142 7.79 -31.67 -4.33
C GLU A 142 6.69 -32.70 -4.07
N ALA A 143 5.66 -32.27 -3.33
CA ALA A 143 4.48 -33.08 -3.00
C ALA A 143 3.35 -32.87 -4.02
N ALA A 144 3.12 -31.62 -4.44
CA ALA A 144 2.08 -31.25 -5.39
C ALA A 144 2.37 -29.88 -6.01
N THR A 145 1.63 -29.58 -7.08
CA THR A 145 1.62 -28.26 -7.72
C THR A 145 0.17 -27.84 -7.99
N ILE A 146 -0.20 -26.64 -7.57
CA ILE A 146 -1.47 -26.01 -7.93
C ILE A 146 -1.22 -25.13 -9.15
N SER A 147 -1.96 -25.34 -10.24
CA SER A 147 -1.94 -24.45 -11.42
C SER A 147 -3.05 -23.41 -11.29
N LEU A 148 -2.68 -22.13 -11.37
CA LEU A 148 -3.60 -21.00 -11.33
C LEU A 148 -4.20 -20.73 -12.72
N GLN A 149 -5.12 -19.78 -12.83
CA GLN A 149 -5.64 -19.34 -14.12
C GLN A 149 -4.55 -18.61 -14.94
N ASP A 150 -4.67 -18.64 -16.27
CA ASP A 150 -3.78 -17.94 -17.19
C ASP A 150 -3.79 -16.43 -16.94
N ASN A 151 -2.65 -15.78 -17.13
CA ASN A 151 -2.48 -14.33 -17.06
C ASN A 151 -2.78 -13.71 -15.69
N LEU A 152 -2.64 -14.46 -14.60
CA LEU A 152 -2.69 -13.92 -13.25
C LEU A 152 -1.29 -13.79 -12.64
N ASN A 153 -1.07 -12.73 -11.89
CA ASN A 153 0.05 -12.59 -10.96
C ASN A 153 -0.45 -12.82 -9.53
N VAL A 154 0.30 -13.59 -8.76
CA VAL A 154 0.01 -13.79 -7.34
C VAL A 154 0.42 -12.55 -6.57
N ALA A 155 -0.52 -11.93 -5.87
CA ALA A 155 -0.25 -10.86 -4.92
C ALA A 155 0.25 -11.42 -3.58
N GLY A 156 -0.18 -12.65 -3.25
CA GLY A 156 0.30 -13.42 -2.12
C GLY A 156 -0.71 -14.47 -1.68
N MET A 157 -0.32 -15.22 -0.66
CA MET A 157 -1.08 -16.33 -0.11
C MET A 157 -1.38 -16.12 1.37
N TYR A 158 -2.30 -16.92 1.88
CA TYR A 158 -2.65 -17.02 3.28
C TYR A 158 -2.90 -18.46 3.63
N LEU A 159 -2.18 -18.97 4.59
CA LEU A 159 -2.39 -20.31 5.12
C LEU A 159 -3.08 -20.23 6.48
N TYR A 160 -4.28 -20.78 6.57
CA TYR A 160 -5.06 -20.89 7.80
C TYR A 160 -5.48 -22.33 8.03
N GLU A 161 -4.92 -22.99 9.05
CA GLU A 161 -5.14 -24.41 9.32
C GLU A 161 -4.93 -25.26 8.06
N ASP A 162 -5.98 -25.91 7.55
CA ASP A 162 -5.99 -26.76 6.36
C ASP A 162 -6.50 -26.03 5.11
N THR A 163 -6.53 -24.71 5.11
CA THR A 163 -7.04 -23.88 4.02
C THR A 163 -5.95 -22.94 3.51
N LEU A 164 -5.70 -22.97 2.19
CA LEU A 164 -4.82 -22.05 1.48
C LEU A 164 -5.65 -21.09 0.64
N GLY A 165 -5.60 -19.80 0.96
CA GLY A 165 -6.14 -18.72 0.13
C GLY A 165 -5.04 -18.13 -0.75
N VAL A 166 -5.25 -18.07 -2.06
CA VAL A 166 -4.33 -17.44 -3.02
C VAL A 166 -5.00 -16.19 -3.57
N VAL A 167 -4.44 -15.03 -3.30
CA VAL A 167 -4.90 -13.76 -3.84
C VAL A 167 -4.08 -13.41 -5.07
N SER A 168 -4.75 -13.12 -6.18
CA SER A 168 -4.12 -12.82 -7.47
C SER A 168 -4.83 -11.64 -8.14
N HIS A 169 -4.16 -11.02 -9.09
CA HIS A 169 -4.74 -9.98 -9.94
C HIS A 169 -4.41 -10.23 -11.41
N SER A 170 -5.24 -9.72 -12.32
CA SER A 170 -4.99 -9.82 -13.75
C SER A 170 -3.73 -9.03 -14.14
N PHE A 171 -2.85 -9.65 -14.94
CA PHE A 171 -1.67 -8.97 -15.46
C PHE A 171 -2.05 -8.06 -16.64
N GLN A 172 -1.68 -6.79 -16.56
CA GLN A 172 -1.73 -5.90 -17.71
C GLN A 172 -0.33 -5.43 -18.10
N TYR A 173 0.04 -5.67 -19.37
CA TYR A 173 1.28 -5.19 -19.94
C TYR A 173 1.17 -3.69 -20.25
N TYR A 174 1.93 -2.88 -19.54
CA TYR A 174 2.18 -1.50 -19.94
C TYR A 174 3.42 -1.43 -20.82
N ALA A 175 3.27 -0.98 -22.06
CA ALA A 175 4.44 -0.63 -22.87
C ALA A 175 5.24 0.46 -22.13
N MET A 176 6.57 0.30 -22.04
CA MET A 176 7.47 1.27 -21.36
C MET A 176 7.32 2.71 -21.87
N ALA A 177 6.71 2.91 -23.05
CA ALA A 177 6.37 4.21 -23.61
C ALA A 177 5.26 4.94 -22.84
N ASP A 178 4.38 4.23 -22.14
CA ASP A 178 3.26 4.80 -21.39
C ASP A 178 3.68 5.29 -19.99
N ILE A 179 4.85 4.84 -19.48
CA ILE A 179 5.40 5.25 -18.18
C ILE A 179 5.89 6.72 -18.16
N LEU A 180 6.11 7.31 -19.33
CA LEU A 180 6.59 8.70 -19.46
C LEU A 180 5.47 9.72 -19.74
N VAL A 181 4.21 9.28 -19.84
CA VAL A 181 3.06 10.16 -20.03
C VAL A 181 2.33 10.29 -18.69
N ASP A 182 2.15 11.53 -18.27
CA ASP A 182 1.53 11.95 -17.00
C ASP A 182 0.27 11.12 -16.65
N SER A 183 0.32 10.38 -15.52
CA SER A 183 -0.75 9.47 -15.10
C SER A 183 -1.96 10.22 -14.58
N SER A 184 -3.04 10.15 -15.34
CA SER A 184 -4.34 10.58 -14.85
C SER A 184 -4.87 9.58 -13.82
N PRO A 185 -5.33 10.02 -12.64
CA PRO A 185 -6.01 9.15 -11.69
C PRO A 185 -7.28 8.49 -12.25
N TRP A 186 -7.56 8.75 -13.53
CA TRP A 186 -8.75 8.34 -14.27
C TRP A 186 -8.58 7.11 -15.16
N GLN A 187 -7.36 6.63 -15.38
CA GLN A 187 -7.07 5.45 -16.19
C GLN A 187 -6.56 4.33 -15.29
N GLN A 188 -7.49 3.68 -14.58
CA GLN A 188 -7.18 2.36 -14.06
C GLN A 188 -7.52 1.33 -15.13
N PRO A 189 -6.63 0.39 -15.44
CA PRO A 189 -6.95 -0.75 -16.29
C PRO A 189 -8.08 -1.57 -15.67
N GLU A 190 -8.74 -2.38 -16.49
CA GLU A 190 -9.68 -3.40 -16.02
C GLU A 190 -8.89 -4.48 -15.26
N ASN A 191 -8.52 -4.19 -14.01
CA ASN A 191 -7.87 -5.15 -13.13
C ASN A 191 -8.95 -5.77 -12.24
N ASP A 192 -9.02 -7.09 -12.27
CA ASP A 192 -9.87 -7.84 -11.38
C ASP A 192 -9.02 -8.49 -10.29
N THR A 193 -9.61 -8.63 -9.12
CA THR A 193 -9.04 -9.34 -7.99
C THR A 193 -9.59 -10.74 -7.94
N TYR A 194 -8.72 -11.74 -7.85
CA TYR A 194 -9.06 -13.16 -7.79
C TYR A 194 -8.65 -13.74 -6.45
N ILE A 195 -9.50 -14.58 -5.88
CA ILE A 195 -9.21 -15.31 -4.66
C ILE A 195 -9.56 -16.77 -4.90
N ASP A 196 -8.54 -17.62 -5.00
CA ASP A 196 -8.68 -19.05 -5.13
C ASP A 196 -8.44 -19.71 -3.78
N ILE A 197 -9.41 -20.50 -3.30
CA ILE A 197 -9.36 -21.16 -2.00
C ILE A 197 -9.21 -22.66 -2.22
N TYR A 198 -8.19 -23.25 -1.58
CA TYR A 198 -7.86 -24.66 -1.65
C TYR A 198 -7.91 -25.31 -0.28
N GLY A 199 -8.48 -26.50 -0.20
CA GLY A 199 -8.33 -27.40 0.94
C GLY A 199 -6.99 -28.13 0.84
N VAL A 200 -6.16 -28.00 1.86
CA VAL A 200 -4.80 -28.55 1.95
C VAL A 200 -4.61 -29.45 3.18
N ALA A 201 -5.68 -30.06 3.68
CA ALA A 201 -5.61 -31.09 4.73
C ALA A 201 -4.73 -32.29 4.32
N ASP A 202 -4.68 -32.58 3.03
CA ASP A 202 -3.69 -33.45 2.38
C ASP A 202 -2.94 -32.60 1.34
N PRO A 203 -1.81 -31.99 1.70
CA PRO A 203 -1.08 -31.11 0.79
C PRO A 203 -0.53 -31.78 -0.46
N ALA A 204 -0.42 -33.12 -0.46
CA ALA A 204 -0.05 -33.89 -1.66
C ALA A 204 -1.22 -34.00 -2.66
N ASN A 205 -2.45 -33.73 -2.23
CA ASN A 205 -3.67 -33.76 -3.05
C ASN A 205 -4.55 -32.54 -2.76
N PRO A 206 -4.09 -31.33 -3.06
CA PRO A 206 -4.85 -30.10 -2.81
C PRO A 206 -6.15 -30.09 -3.62
N SER A 207 -7.24 -29.65 -3.01
CA SER A 207 -8.55 -29.61 -3.66
C SER A 207 -9.08 -28.18 -3.75
N SER A 208 -9.56 -27.75 -4.92
CA SER A 208 -10.22 -26.45 -5.07
C SER A 208 -11.53 -26.44 -4.29
N VAL A 209 -11.69 -25.48 -3.38
CA VAL A 209 -12.89 -25.25 -2.57
C VAL A 209 -13.75 -24.16 -3.20
N SER A 210 -13.15 -23.04 -3.59
CA SER A 210 -13.87 -21.92 -4.20
C SER A 210 -12.96 -21.08 -5.08
N ASN A 211 -13.56 -20.52 -6.15
CA ASN A 211 -12.96 -19.47 -6.96
C ASN A 211 -13.81 -18.23 -6.84
N ILE A 212 -13.21 -17.13 -6.47
CA ILE A 212 -13.86 -15.83 -6.32
C ILE A 212 -13.17 -14.82 -7.23
N ARG A 213 -13.97 -14.07 -7.99
CA ARG A 213 -13.50 -12.89 -8.74
C ARG A 213 -14.30 -11.68 -8.28
N ILE A 214 -13.62 -10.59 -8.01
CA ILE A 214 -14.19 -9.29 -7.67
C ILE A 214 -13.74 -8.29 -8.74
N ASP A 215 -14.70 -7.60 -9.37
CA ASP A 215 -14.36 -6.52 -10.29
C ASP A 215 -13.66 -5.39 -9.51
N GLY A 216 -12.51 -4.97 -10.00
CA GLY A 216 -11.69 -3.93 -9.41
C GLY A 216 -10.31 -4.39 -8.97
N GLY A 217 -9.34 -3.47 -9.07
CA GLY A 217 -7.96 -3.70 -8.69
C GLY A 217 -7.77 -3.84 -7.19
N LEU A 218 -6.91 -4.76 -6.78
CA LEU A 218 -6.52 -4.96 -5.39
C LEU A 218 -5.80 -3.71 -4.86
N ILE A 219 -6.28 -3.14 -3.76
CA ILE A 219 -5.55 -2.16 -2.97
C ILE A 219 -4.62 -2.90 -2.03
N ASN A 220 -5.16 -3.80 -1.22
CA ASN A 220 -4.43 -4.66 -0.30
C ASN A 220 -5.36 -5.68 0.33
N SER A 221 -4.79 -6.66 1.05
CA SER A 221 -5.55 -7.67 1.78
C SER A 221 -4.96 -7.95 3.16
N ARG A 222 -5.77 -8.49 4.07
CA ARG A 222 -5.37 -8.93 5.42
C ARG A 222 -6.17 -10.15 5.81
N ARG A 223 -5.56 -11.05 6.58
CA ARG A 223 -6.29 -12.14 7.24
C ARG A 223 -6.27 -11.94 8.77
N ILE A 224 -7.42 -12.06 9.37
CA ILE A 224 -7.58 -12.06 10.82
C ILE A 224 -8.41 -13.28 11.16
N ASP A 225 -7.90 -14.18 11.94
CA ASP A 225 -8.47 -15.51 12.21
C ASP A 225 -8.84 -16.23 10.89
N ASN A 226 -10.08 -16.73 10.75
CA ASN A 226 -10.59 -17.40 9.56
C ASN A 226 -11.22 -16.44 8.53
N HIS A 227 -10.98 -15.13 8.63
CA HIS A 227 -11.56 -14.15 7.72
C HIS A 227 -10.49 -13.43 6.91
N LEU A 228 -10.69 -13.42 5.60
CA LEU A 228 -9.91 -12.65 4.66
C LEU A 228 -10.62 -11.32 4.37
N PHE A 229 -9.91 -10.21 4.53
CA PHE A 229 -10.38 -8.87 4.22
C PHE A 229 -9.66 -8.38 2.96
N ILE A 230 -10.42 -8.08 1.92
CA ILE A 230 -9.92 -7.61 0.63
C ILE A 230 -10.38 -6.18 0.43
N ALA A 231 -9.45 -5.25 0.25
CA ALA A 231 -9.76 -3.90 -0.20
C ALA A 231 -9.52 -3.79 -1.70
N THR A 232 -10.53 -3.35 -2.46
CA THR A 232 -10.42 -3.16 -3.91
C THR A 232 -10.87 -1.77 -4.32
N GLN A 233 -10.40 -1.32 -5.48
CA GLN A 233 -10.79 -0.08 -6.10
C GLN A 233 -11.36 -0.34 -7.48
N PHE A 234 -12.58 0.11 -7.71
CA PHE A 234 -13.31 -0.07 -8.96
C PHE A 234 -13.70 1.27 -9.57
N VAL A 235 -13.58 1.37 -10.88
CA VAL A 235 -14.07 2.50 -11.69
C VAL A 235 -15.00 1.94 -12.76
N PRO A 236 -16.28 2.37 -12.82
CA PRO A 236 -17.21 1.85 -13.82
C PRO A 236 -16.74 2.17 -15.24
N ASN A 237 -16.54 1.14 -16.06
CA ASN A 237 -16.28 1.29 -17.49
C ASN A 237 -17.59 1.14 -18.27
N LEU A 238 -18.17 2.26 -18.67
CA LEU A 238 -19.38 2.28 -19.47
C LEU A 238 -19.04 2.23 -20.97
N GLU A 239 -19.50 1.18 -21.62
CA GLU A 239 -19.42 1.02 -23.07
C GLU A 239 -20.51 1.82 -23.79
N ASP A 240 -20.39 1.96 -25.11
CA ASP A 240 -21.38 2.59 -26.00
C ASP A 240 -21.76 4.04 -25.62
N LEU A 241 -20.83 4.77 -25.04
CA LEU A 241 -21.01 6.20 -24.78
C LEU A 241 -20.60 7.06 -25.99
N PRO A 242 -21.32 8.16 -26.27
CA PRO A 242 -20.87 9.15 -27.25
C PRO A 242 -19.48 9.70 -26.89
N HIS A 243 -18.63 9.92 -27.89
CA HIS A 243 -17.34 10.55 -27.65
C HIS A 243 -17.49 11.95 -27.03
N ALA A 244 -16.70 12.24 -26.01
CA ALA A 244 -16.60 13.58 -25.46
C ALA A 244 -15.98 14.53 -26.50
N GLY A 245 -16.82 15.26 -27.20
CA GLY A 245 -16.35 16.33 -28.11
C GLY A 245 -16.24 17.66 -27.37
N THR A 246 -15.62 18.65 -28.03
CA THR A 246 -15.46 20.01 -27.47
C THR A 246 -16.70 20.91 -27.58
N SER A 247 -17.75 20.48 -28.29
CA SER A 247 -18.99 21.24 -28.42
C SER A 247 -19.94 21.02 -27.24
N ASN A 248 -20.67 22.05 -26.84
CA ASN A 248 -21.70 21.95 -25.81
C ASN A 248 -22.69 20.82 -26.10
N ARG A 249 -23.09 20.66 -27.38
CA ARG A 249 -24.03 19.61 -27.78
C ARG A 249 -23.47 18.22 -27.53
N SER A 250 -22.22 17.91 -27.90
CA SER A 250 -21.62 16.60 -27.67
C SER A 250 -21.44 16.31 -26.17
N LEU A 251 -21.16 17.33 -25.37
CA LEU A 251 -21.09 17.18 -23.90
C LEU A 251 -22.45 16.95 -23.26
N VAL A 252 -23.52 17.57 -23.77
CA VAL A 252 -24.90 17.32 -23.33
C VAL A 252 -25.34 15.92 -23.74
N ASP A 253 -25.05 15.50 -24.97
CA ASP A 253 -25.37 14.15 -25.45
C ASP A 253 -24.65 13.07 -24.60
N LEU A 254 -23.38 13.26 -24.29
CA LEU A 254 -22.61 12.39 -23.40
C LEU A 254 -23.20 12.34 -21.99
N TYR A 255 -23.52 13.50 -21.41
CA TYR A 255 -24.14 13.57 -20.09
C TYR A 255 -25.45 12.81 -20.04
N ASN A 256 -26.33 13.03 -21.01
CA ASN A 256 -27.63 12.37 -21.08
C ASN A 256 -27.50 10.84 -21.28
N ALA A 257 -26.55 10.40 -22.10
CA ALA A 257 -26.27 8.97 -22.29
C ALA A 257 -25.81 8.32 -20.97
N ILE A 258 -24.92 8.96 -20.21
CA ILE A 258 -24.47 8.47 -18.91
C ILE A 258 -25.65 8.45 -17.92
N GLN A 259 -26.50 9.48 -17.89
CA GLN A 259 -27.66 9.52 -16.98
C GLN A 259 -28.69 8.42 -17.30
N ALA A 260 -28.74 7.94 -18.55
CA ALA A 260 -29.66 6.88 -18.98
C ALA A 260 -29.19 5.45 -18.63
N LYS A 261 -27.94 5.26 -18.21
CA LYS A 261 -27.38 3.95 -17.83
C LYS A 261 -28.03 3.41 -16.56
N ASP A 262 -28.19 2.09 -16.49
CA ASP A 262 -28.75 1.43 -15.30
C ASP A 262 -27.75 1.41 -14.14
N SER A 263 -28.25 1.45 -12.90
CA SER A 263 -27.40 1.42 -11.69
C SER A 263 -26.57 0.13 -11.57
N SER A 264 -27.05 -0.98 -12.11
CA SER A 264 -26.31 -2.25 -12.15
C SER A 264 -25.09 -2.24 -13.07
N GLU A 265 -25.01 -1.30 -14.03
CA GLU A 265 -23.83 -1.08 -14.87
C GLU A 265 -22.73 -0.26 -14.14
N LEU A 266 -23.05 0.30 -12.99
CA LEU A 266 -22.17 1.21 -12.24
C LEU A 266 -21.49 0.53 -11.05
N VAL A 267 -21.89 -0.68 -10.65
CA VAL A 267 -21.35 -1.37 -9.48
C VAL A 267 -20.45 -2.52 -9.87
N PRO A 268 -19.38 -2.80 -9.08
CA PRO A 268 -18.56 -3.99 -9.30
C PRO A 268 -19.38 -5.26 -9.07
N LYS A 269 -18.99 -6.32 -9.75
CA LYS A 269 -19.57 -7.65 -9.59
C LYS A 269 -18.67 -8.51 -8.71
N ILE A 270 -19.29 -9.50 -8.08
CA ILE A 270 -18.60 -10.63 -7.48
C ILE A 270 -19.07 -11.91 -8.20
N THR A 271 -18.11 -12.74 -8.55
CA THR A 271 -18.39 -14.07 -9.15
C THR A 271 -17.82 -15.13 -8.22
N ILE A 272 -18.66 -16.00 -7.69
CA ILE A 272 -18.25 -17.12 -6.83
C ILE A 272 -18.65 -18.42 -7.53
N ASN A 273 -17.68 -19.28 -7.84
CA ASN A 273 -17.89 -20.57 -8.51
C ASN A 273 -18.71 -20.43 -9.81
N GLY A 274 -18.46 -19.37 -10.58
CA GLY A 274 -19.13 -19.06 -11.85
C GLY A 274 -20.52 -18.40 -11.71
N GLN A 275 -20.98 -18.10 -10.51
CA GLN A 275 -22.23 -17.37 -10.28
C GLN A 275 -21.92 -15.88 -10.01
N THR A 276 -22.38 -15.00 -10.89
CA THR A 276 -22.13 -13.57 -10.81
C THR A 276 -23.33 -12.81 -10.22
N SER A 277 -23.06 -11.87 -9.34
CA SER A 277 -24.02 -10.92 -8.77
C SER A 277 -23.38 -9.54 -8.57
N ASP A 278 -24.23 -8.52 -8.34
CA ASP A 278 -23.72 -7.22 -7.87
C ASP A 278 -23.06 -7.40 -6.51
N LEU A 279 -21.90 -6.80 -6.29
CA LEU A 279 -21.20 -6.87 -5.00
C LEU A 279 -22.00 -6.17 -3.89
N TYR A 280 -22.72 -5.12 -4.24
CA TYR A 280 -23.64 -4.34 -3.39
C TYR A 280 -24.62 -3.53 -4.24
N GLN A 281 -25.59 -2.89 -3.58
CA GLN A 281 -26.46 -1.92 -4.25
C GLN A 281 -25.87 -0.51 -4.10
N LEU A 282 -25.94 0.32 -5.14
CA LEU A 282 -25.45 1.71 -5.09
C LEU A 282 -26.09 2.55 -3.98
N THR A 283 -27.30 2.21 -3.57
CA THR A 283 -28.01 2.86 -2.46
C THR A 283 -27.33 2.65 -1.10
N ASP A 284 -26.53 1.60 -0.98
CA ASP A 284 -25.82 1.24 0.25
C ASP A 284 -24.43 1.89 0.33
N CYS A 285 -23.96 2.47 -0.80
CA CYS A 285 -22.66 3.13 -0.88
C CYS A 285 -22.63 4.42 -0.08
N LEU A 286 -21.56 4.57 0.68
CA LEU A 286 -21.25 5.77 1.43
C LEU A 286 -20.55 6.80 0.54
N LEU A 287 -20.94 8.05 0.66
CA LEU A 287 -20.32 9.17 -0.05
C LEU A 287 -20.07 10.34 0.90
N PRO A 288 -19.20 11.29 0.52
CA PRO A 288 -18.89 12.41 1.39
C PRO A 288 -20.14 13.18 1.83
N GLN A 289 -20.28 13.43 3.13
CA GLN A 289 -21.43 14.11 3.72
C GLN A 289 -21.67 15.50 3.11
N ARG A 290 -20.60 16.16 2.65
CA ARG A 290 -20.67 17.48 2.01
C ARG A 290 -20.96 17.42 0.50
N ALA A 291 -21.13 16.22 -0.09
CA ALA A 291 -21.40 16.08 -1.51
C ALA A 291 -22.74 16.71 -1.90
N THR A 292 -22.74 17.47 -2.99
CA THR A 292 -23.88 18.17 -3.56
C THR A 292 -24.27 17.59 -4.93
N LYS A 293 -25.38 18.02 -5.49
CA LYS A 293 -25.84 17.62 -6.82
C LYS A 293 -24.89 18.01 -7.96
N GLN A 294 -23.94 18.89 -7.71
CA GLN A 294 -22.92 19.35 -8.66
C GLN A 294 -21.62 18.55 -8.55
N ASN A 295 -21.44 17.79 -7.49
CA ASN A 295 -20.25 16.98 -7.29
C ASN A 295 -20.37 15.62 -7.98
N GLY A 296 -19.22 15.03 -8.33
CA GLY A 296 -19.11 13.68 -8.84
C GLY A 296 -17.75 13.07 -8.52
N HIS A 297 -17.73 11.74 -8.43
CA HIS A 297 -16.54 10.92 -8.19
C HIS A 297 -16.75 9.56 -8.85
N THR A 298 -15.68 8.93 -9.34
CA THR A 298 -15.79 7.66 -10.09
C THR A 298 -15.32 6.46 -9.30
N GLN A 299 -14.38 6.64 -8.38
CA GLN A 299 -13.76 5.52 -7.70
C GLN A 299 -14.67 4.99 -6.60
N MET A 300 -14.81 3.67 -6.56
CA MET A 300 -15.51 2.93 -5.52
C MET A 300 -14.51 2.07 -4.80
N VAL A 301 -14.26 2.36 -3.54
CA VAL A 301 -13.47 1.52 -2.65
C VAL A 301 -14.42 0.50 -2.02
N SER A 302 -14.10 -0.77 -2.19
CA SER A 302 -14.83 -1.87 -1.56
C SER A 302 -13.95 -2.52 -0.50
N VAL A 303 -14.52 -2.82 0.66
CA VAL A 303 -13.93 -3.76 1.62
C VAL A 303 -14.81 -5.01 1.62
N VAL A 304 -14.23 -6.16 1.31
CA VAL A 304 -14.95 -7.45 1.25
C VAL A 304 -14.36 -8.36 2.33
N LYS A 305 -15.21 -8.85 3.22
CA LYS A 305 -14.88 -9.85 4.24
C LYS A 305 -15.35 -11.20 3.74
N ILE A 306 -14.46 -12.17 3.66
CA ILE A 306 -14.72 -13.53 3.19
C ILE A 306 -14.39 -14.50 4.31
N ASN A 307 -15.31 -15.42 4.63
CA ASN A 307 -15.05 -16.50 5.57
C ASN A 307 -14.34 -17.66 4.84
N LEU A 308 -13.10 -17.98 5.23
CA LEU A 308 -12.31 -19.05 4.60
C LEU A 308 -12.90 -20.44 4.80
N ASP A 309 -13.64 -20.69 5.89
CA ASP A 309 -14.34 -21.97 6.14
C ASP A 309 -15.61 -22.10 5.30
N ASN A 310 -16.21 -20.99 4.89
CA ASN A 310 -17.41 -20.95 4.04
C ASN A 310 -17.37 -19.72 3.12
N PRO A 311 -16.70 -19.79 1.97
CA PRO A 311 -16.52 -18.64 1.07
C PRO A 311 -17.80 -18.04 0.48
N MET A 312 -18.95 -18.72 0.60
CA MET A 312 -20.26 -18.16 0.27
C MET A 312 -20.80 -17.18 1.33
N ASP A 313 -20.22 -17.21 2.54
CA ASP A 313 -20.48 -16.28 3.63
C ASP A 313 -19.53 -15.10 3.52
N TYR A 314 -19.94 -14.07 2.79
CA TYR A 314 -19.19 -12.83 2.63
C TYR A 314 -20.05 -11.61 2.92
N SER A 315 -19.41 -10.51 3.27
CA SER A 315 -20.04 -9.19 3.39
C SER A 315 -19.17 -8.13 2.73
N SER A 316 -19.77 -7.03 2.31
CA SER A 316 -19.07 -5.95 1.61
C SER A 316 -19.49 -4.58 2.11
N LEU A 317 -18.57 -3.62 2.04
CA LEU A 317 -18.76 -2.21 2.33
C LEU A 317 -18.35 -1.41 1.09
N CYS A 318 -19.18 -0.47 0.68
CA CYS A 318 -18.93 0.43 -0.44
C CYS A 318 -18.68 1.86 0.05
N MET A 319 -17.60 2.46 -0.41
CA MET A 319 -17.26 3.87 -0.15
C MET A 319 -16.91 4.57 -1.46
N LEU A 320 -17.58 5.68 -1.76
CA LEU A 320 -17.33 6.52 -2.94
C LEU A 320 -16.25 7.54 -2.59
N THR A 321 -15.01 7.06 -2.54
CA THR A 321 -13.82 7.82 -2.12
C THR A 321 -12.58 7.23 -2.80
N GLU A 322 -11.41 7.82 -2.54
CA GLU A 322 -10.11 7.31 -2.94
C GLU A 322 -9.46 6.56 -1.78
N ALA A 323 -8.73 5.49 -2.08
CA ALA A 323 -7.80 4.86 -1.15
C ALA A 323 -6.58 4.35 -1.91
N HIS A 324 -5.38 4.62 -1.38
CA HIS A 324 -4.11 4.24 -1.98
C HIS A 324 -3.40 3.15 -1.19
N GLY A 325 -3.87 2.87 0.02
CA GLY A 325 -3.33 1.84 0.88
C GLY A 325 -4.19 1.65 2.13
N LEU A 326 -3.80 0.71 2.94
CA LEU A 326 -4.46 0.42 4.20
C LEU A 326 -3.44 0.11 5.31
N PHE A 327 -3.83 0.41 6.54
CA PHE A 327 -3.28 -0.11 7.77
C PHE A 327 -4.36 -0.93 8.47
N ALA A 328 -4.00 -2.05 9.10
CA ALA A 328 -4.93 -2.87 9.86
C ALA A 328 -4.45 -3.07 11.31
N SER A 329 -5.37 -2.94 12.24
CA SER A 329 -5.26 -3.48 13.59
C SER A 329 -6.14 -4.74 13.72
N ALA A 330 -6.16 -5.38 14.87
CA ALA A 330 -7.02 -6.54 15.11
C ALA A 330 -8.53 -6.23 14.96
N ASP A 331 -8.93 -4.98 15.22
CA ASP A 331 -10.34 -4.56 15.26
C ASP A 331 -10.76 -3.63 14.13
N HIS A 332 -9.80 -3.00 13.41
CA HIS A 332 -10.08 -1.94 12.44
C HIS A 332 -9.18 -2.01 11.20
N LEU A 333 -9.76 -1.63 10.05
CA LEU A 333 -9.01 -1.19 8.88
C LEU A 333 -9.01 0.33 8.80
N TYR A 334 -7.88 0.89 8.43
CA TYR A 334 -7.69 2.30 8.14
C TYR A 334 -7.26 2.46 6.68
N LEU A 335 -8.22 2.79 5.83
CA LEU A 335 -7.98 3.08 4.42
C LEU A 335 -7.50 4.51 4.28
N HIS A 336 -6.40 4.74 3.59
CA HIS A 336 -5.84 6.07 3.46
C HIS A 336 -5.60 6.48 2.01
N ALA A 337 -5.74 7.78 1.76
CA ALA A 337 -5.32 8.44 0.54
C ALA A 337 -4.50 9.68 0.89
N SER A 338 -3.29 9.79 0.35
CA SER A 338 -2.42 10.94 0.58
C SER A 338 -2.28 11.78 -0.69
N SER A 339 -2.26 13.10 -0.50
CA SER A 339 -1.84 14.10 -1.48
C SER A 339 -0.60 14.83 -0.94
N GLU A 340 -0.05 15.77 -1.70
CA GLU A 340 1.08 16.58 -1.23
C GLU A 340 0.76 17.43 0.01
N GLU A 341 -0.52 17.79 0.19
CA GLU A 341 -0.96 18.71 1.24
C GLU A 341 -1.56 18.01 2.45
N LYS A 342 -2.21 16.87 2.25
CA LYS A 342 -2.98 16.18 3.30
C LYS A 342 -3.11 14.67 3.08
N THR A 343 -3.35 13.97 4.17
CA THR A 343 -3.77 12.57 4.21
C THR A 343 -5.18 12.47 4.76
N VAL A 344 -6.04 11.77 4.03
CA VAL A 344 -7.39 11.39 4.47
C VAL A 344 -7.35 9.93 4.90
N VAL A 345 -7.95 9.61 6.04
CA VAL A 345 -8.02 8.25 6.59
C VAL A 345 -9.45 7.90 6.95
N HIS A 346 -9.94 6.76 6.46
CA HIS A 346 -11.26 6.21 6.79
C HIS A 346 -11.11 5.00 7.71
N LYS A 347 -11.72 5.06 8.89
CA LYS A 347 -11.75 3.97 9.88
C LYS A 347 -12.94 3.06 9.62
N VAL A 348 -12.68 1.75 9.50
CA VAL A 348 -13.66 0.69 9.27
C VAL A 348 -13.52 -0.36 10.38
N ALA A 349 -14.60 -0.68 11.08
CA ALA A 349 -14.61 -1.75 12.08
C ALA A 349 -14.72 -3.13 11.42
N LEU A 350 -14.00 -4.10 11.97
CA LEU A 350 -13.87 -5.49 11.46
C LEU A 350 -14.67 -6.52 12.28
N GLY A 351 -15.68 -6.11 13.04
CA GLY A 351 -16.52 -7.01 13.83
C GLY A 351 -17.31 -8.03 13.01
N ASN A 352 -18.43 -8.52 13.56
CA ASN A 352 -19.30 -9.46 12.84
C ASN A 352 -19.75 -8.91 11.47
N GLU A 353 -20.01 -7.59 11.39
CA GLU A 353 -20.24 -6.86 10.16
C GLU A 353 -19.15 -5.81 9.98
N ILE A 354 -18.62 -5.71 8.75
CA ILE A 354 -17.75 -4.60 8.37
C ILE A 354 -18.55 -3.30 8.34
N ARG A 355 -18.05 -2.27 9.02
CA ARG A 355 -18.77 -1.01 9.15
C ARG A 355 -17.86 0.20 9.17
N TYR A 356 -18.12 1.15 8.28
CA TYR A 356 -17.50 2.47 8.37
C TYR A 356 -17.80 3.14 9.72
N GLN A 357 -16.80 3.76 10.31
CA GLN A 357 -16.92 4.45 11.60
C GLN A 357 -16.66 5.95 11.53
N ALA A 358 -15.54 6.34 10.96
CA ALA A 358 -15.12 7.74 11.00
C ALA A 358 -14.11 8.09 9.90
N THR A 359 -13.92 9.38 9.66
CA THR A 359 -12.90 9.94 8.77
C THR A 359 -12.02 10.93 9.52
N ALA A 360 -10.72 10.89 9.21
CA ALA A 360 -9.77 11.94 9.56
C ALA A 360 -9.25 12.66 8.31
N SER A 361 -8.79 13.88 8.50
CA SER A 361 -7.91 14.58 7.55
C SER A 361 -6.80 15.25 8.35
N VAL A 362 -5.55 14.88 8.05
CA VAL A 362 -4.35 15.47 8.67
C VAL A 362 -3.49 16.12 7.60
N VAL A 363 -2.70 17.13 7.99
CA VAL A 363 -1.78 17.79 7.06
C VAL A 363 -0.60 16.87 6.72
N GLY A 364 -0.08 16.99 5.49
CA GLY A 364 1.06 16.22 5.00
C GLY A 364 0.72 14.83 4.47
N THR A 365 1.71 14.18 3.90
CA THR A 365 1.62 12.85 3.27
C THR A 365 2.22 11.77 4.16
N LEU A 366 1.77 10.52 4.00
CA LEU A 366 2.39 9.33 4.62
C LEU A 366 3.69 8.89 3.91
N GLY A 367 4.16 9.67 2.92
CA GLY A 367 5.39 9.37 2.20
C GLY A 367 5.25 8.30 1.14
N ARG A 368 6.29 7.46 0.97
CA ARG A 368 6.27 6.38 -0.02
C ARG A 368 5.26 5.31 0.39
N GLN A 369 4.57 4.76 -0.58
CA GLN A 369 3.49 3.80 -0.37
C GLN A 369 3.98 2.52 0.35
N SER A 370 5.16 2.00 0.00
CA SER A 370 5.78 0.82 0.63
C SER A 370 6.07 0.98 2.14
N SER A 371 6.15 2.21 2.65
CA SER A 371 6.37 2.49 4.08
C SER A 371 5.20 3.20 4.75
N ALA A 372 4.16 3.55 4.00
CA ALA A 372 3.02 4.34 4.50
C ALA A 372 2.30 3.66 5.67
N GLN A 373 2.15 2.34 5.63
CA GLN A 373 1.49 1.60 6.71
C GLN A 373 2.23 1.72 8.04
N PHE A 374 3.57 1.73 8.06
CA PHE A 374 4.36 1.89 9.29
C PHE A 374 4.27 3.28 9.90
N ARG A 375 3.79 4.26 9.14
CA ARG A 375 3.51 5.60 9.63
C ARG A 375 2.15 5.71 10.33
N LEU A 376 1.39 4.61 10.39
CA LEU A 376 0.10 4.50 11.07
C LEU A 376 0.19 3.46 12.19
N ALA A 377 -0.53 3.73 13.28
CA ALA A 377 -0.74 2.77 14.37
C ALA A 377 -2.08 3.01 15.05
N GLU A 378 -2.62 1.99 15.67
CA GLU A 378 -3.75 2.13 16.60
C GLU A 378 -3.31 1.79 18.01
N ARG A 379 -3.62 2.69 18.96
CA ARG A 379 -3.36 2.47 20.37
C ARG A 379 -4.49 3.06 21.22
N ASP A 380 -5.02 2.26 22.14
CA ASP A 380 -6.13 2.64 23.03
C ASP A 380 -7.34 3.22 22.25
N GLY A 381 -7.63 2.64 21.06
CA GLY A 381 -8.70 3.06 20.16
C GLY A 381 -8.44 4.37 19.40
N LYS A 382 -7.26 4.98 19.58
CA LYS A 382 -6.82 6.20 18.90
C LYS A 382 -5.92 5.85 17.71
N LEU A 383 -6.07 6.61 16.64
CA LEU A 383 -5.19 6.54 15.47
C LEU A 383 -3.98 7.46 15.68
N LEU A 384 -2.79 6.93 15.50
CA LEU A 384 -1.54 7.66 15.45
C LEU A 384 -1.08 7.70 13.99
N ALA A 385 -0.63 8.87 13.52
CA ALA A 385 -0.17 9.05 12.15
C ALA A 385 1.07 9.97 12.10
N VAL A 386 2.14 9.52 11.41
CA VAL A 386 3.32 10.34 11.15
C VAL A 386 3.29 10.80 9.69
N THR A 387 3.22 12.11 9.49
CA THR A 387 3.14 12.71 8.15
C THR A 387 4.34 13.61 7.85
N THR A 388 4.51 13.95 6.58
CA THR A 388 5.48 14.92 6.10
C THR A 388 4.78 15.99 5.28
N VAL A 389 4.88 17.24 5.69
CA VAL A 389 4.42 18.42 4.96
C VAL A 389 5.54 18.88 4.05
N GLY A 390 5.22 19.22 2.80
CA GLY A 390 6.24 19.63 1.82
C GLY A 390 7.26 18.52 1.49
N ALA A 391 6.83 17.28 1.37
CA ALA A 391 7.69 16.09 1.16
C ALA A 391 8.65 16.22 -0.05
N TRP A 392 8.33 17.08 -1.02
CA TRP A 392 9.16 17.37 -2.20
C TRP A 392 9.85 18.74 -2.14
N SER A 393 9.75 19.43 -0.99
CA SER A 393 10.45 20.70 -0.77
C SER A 393 11.90 20.46 -0.33
N GLN A 394 12.70 21.54 -0.27
CA GLN A 394 14.05 21.48 0.27
C GLN A 394 14.08 21.42 1.82
N ASP A 395 12.94 21.66 2.45
CA ASP A 395 12.80 21.74 3.91
C ASP A 395 11.45 21.09 4.31
N PRO A 396 11.35 19.74 4.32
CA PRO A 396 10.16 19.04 4.71
C PRO A 396 9.95 19.12 6.23
N GLU A 397 8.69 19.27 6.66
CA GLU A 397 8.32 19.27 8.07
C GLU A 397 7.61 17.96 8.43
N HIS A 398 8.02 17.34 9.54
CA HIS A 398 7.46 16.08 10.01
C HIS A 398 6.57 16.29 11.21
N MET A 399 5.42 15.61 11.24
CA MET A 399 4.43 15.72 12.29
C MET A 399 3.93 14.35 12.73
N LEU A 400 3.79 14.16 14.03
CA LEU A 400 2.98 13.09 14.61
C LEU A 400 1.60 13.67 14.98
N HIS A 401 0.54 13.01 14.55
CA HIS A 401 -0.86 13.30 14.89
C HIS A 401 -1.42 12.17 15.73
N ILE A 402 -2.16 12.51 16.77
CA ILE A 402 -2.93 11.56 17.59
C ILE A 402 -4.40 11.94 17.50
N LEU A 403 -5.23 11.01 17.03
CA LEU A 403 -6.62 11.26 16.70
C LEU A 403 -7.53 10.32 17.48
N GLU A 404 -8.60 10.88 18.04
CA GLU A 404 -9.63 10.17 18.78
C GLU A 404 -10.97 10.22 18.06
N GLN A 405 -11.70 9.12 18.05
CA GLN A 405 -13.01 9.07 17.39
C GLN A 405 -14.06 9.81 18.18
N GLN A 406 -14.70 10.80 17.54
CA GLN A 406 -15.83 11.57 18.04
C GLN A 406 -16.99 11.51 17.03
N GLY A 407 -17.91 10.59 17.22
CA GLY A 407 -18.98 10.31 16.26
C GLY A 407 -18.43 9.73 14.95
N SER A 408 -18.64 10.39 13.83
CA SER A 408 -18.14 9.98 12.50
C SER A 408 -16.85 10.72 12.08
N GLU A 409 -16.19 11.39 13.00
CA GLU A 409 -14.93 12.10 12.76
C GLU A 409 -13.84 11.52 13.67
N LEU A 410 -12.60 11.45 13.18
CA LEU A 410 -11.40 11.27 13.97
C LEU A 410 -10.82 12.66 14.21
N VAL A 411 -10.91 13.13 15.44
CA VAL A 411 -10.51 14.49 15.84
C VAL A 411 -9.10 14.45 16.41
N GLU A 412 -8.25 15.35 15.96
CA GLU A 412 -6.90 15.51 16.49
C GLU A 412 -6.95 16.00 17.93
N ILE A 413 -6.32 15.25 18.84
CA ILE A 413 -6.25 15.54 20.27
C ILE A 413 -4.86 15.95 20.72
N ALA A 414 -3.82 15.58 19.97
CA ALA A 414 -2.45 16.00 20.23
C ALA A 414 -1.62 15.93 18.95
N THR A 415 -0.55 16.72 18.89
CA THR A 415 0.45 16.72 17.83
C THR A 415 1.86 16.81 18.41
N LEU A 416 2.86 16.42 17.61
CA LEU A 416 4.26 16.70 17.85
C LEU A 416 4.89 17.11 16.50
N PRO A 417 5.54 18.28 16.36
CA PRO A 417 5.77 19.33 17.39
C PRO A 417 4.49 19.99 17.91
N ASN A 418 4.58 20.58 19.12
CA ASN A 418 3.49 21.32 19.77
C ASN A 418 4.02 22.49 20.60
N GLU A 419 3.14 23.25 21.27
CA GLU A 419 3.55 24.43 22.06
C GLU A 419 4.54 24.09 23.20
N SER A 420 4.44 22.90 23.80
CA SER A 420 5.32 22.45 24.88
C SER A 420 6.62 21.80 24.38
N GLN A 421 6.59 21.28 23.16
CA GLN A 421 7.68 20.61 22.44
C GLN A 421 7.80 21.19 21.02
N PRO A 422 8.29 22.45 20.88
CA PRO A 422 8.30 23.13 19.59
C PRO A 422 9.45 22.70 18.65
N ALA A 423 10.38 21.87 19.12
CA ALA A 423 11.45 21.36 18.30
C ALA A 423 10.91 20.44 17.20
N PRO A 424 11.34 20.61 15.93
CA PRO A 424 10.90 19.76 14.85
C PRO A 424 11.36 18.30 15.05
N ILE A 425 10.64 17.35 14.46
CA ILE A 425 11.13 15.99 14.25
C ILE A 425 12.00 16.03 13.00
N GLY A 426 13.27 15.66 13.10
CA GLY A 426 14.26 15.81 12.03
C GLY A 426 14.92 17.19 12.03
N LYS A 427 16.08 17.27 11.38
CA LYS A 427 16.80 18.50 11.12
C LYS A 427 16.34 19.11 9.79
N PRO A 428 16.61 20.40 9.52
CA PRO A 428 16.25 21.02 8.24
C PRO A 428 16.79 20.23 7.05
N GLY A 429 15.93 19.93 6.08
CA GLY A 429 16.26 19.17 4.87
C GLY A 429 16.15 17.65 4.98
N GLU A 430 16.03 17.09 6.18
CA GLU A 430 15.94 15.64 6.37
C GLU A 430 14.56 15.08 5.95
N ALA A 431 14.57 13.92 5.28
CA ALA A 431 13.38 13.14 4.96
C ALA A 431 13.22 11.95 5.92
N ILE A 432 11.99 11.52 6.21
CA ILE A 432 11.76 10.30 6.99
C ILE A 432 12.02 9.06 6.11
N TYR A 433 12.87 8.16 6.62
CA TYR A 433 13.22 6.87 6.03
C TYR A 433 12.49 5.71 6.70
N ALA A 434 12.38 5.71 8.02
CA ALA A 434 11.63 4.70 8.75
C ALA A 434 10.77 5.30 9.86
N VAL A 435 9.62 4.67 10.12
CA VAL A 435 8.79 4.87 11.31
C VAL A 435 8.43 3.50 11.86
N ARG A 436 8.47 3.34 13.17
CA ARG A 436 7.97 2.14 13.84
C ARG A 436 7.34 2.50 15.18
N PHE A 437 6.08 2.16 15.33
CA PHE A 437 5.40 2.21 16.61
C PHE A 437 5.56 0.88 17.35
N PHE A 438 5.88 0.93 18.60
CA PHE A 438 6.01 -0.26 19.44
C PHE A 438 5.73 0.10 20.90
N GLU A 439 4.80 -0.60 21.52
CA GLU A 439 4.35 -0.35 22.90
C GLU A 439 3.98 1.13 23.15
N ASP A 440 4.69 1.79 24.05
CA ASP A 440 4.48 3.20 24.44
C ASP A 440 5.43 4.18 23.71
N ARG A 441 5.98 3.77 22.55
CA ARG A 441 6.98 4.54 21.81
C ARG A 441 6.74 4.57 20.32
N ALA A 442 7.29 5.59 19.67
CA ALA A 442 7.55 5.57 18.24
C ALA A 442 9.03 5.83 17.99
N PHE A 443 9.58 5.13 17.02
CA PHE A 443 10.92 5.31 16.50
C PHE A 443 10.82 5.94 15.13
N ILE A 444 11.53 7.05 14.91
CA ILE A 444 11.53 7.78 13.64
C ILE A 444 12.97 7.99 13.21
N VAL A 445 13.29 7.53 12.02
CA VAL A 445 14.58 7.73 11.38
C VAL A 445 14.41 8.79 10.31
N THR A 446 15.19 9.87 10.41
CA THR A 446 15.29 10.91 9.38
C THR A 446 16.70 10.94 8.81
N PHE A 447 16.89 11.42 7.59
CA PHE A 447 18.20 11.43 6.95
C PHE A 447 18.30 12.50 5.85
N GLU A 448 19.42 13.19 5.81
CA GLU A 448 19.99 13.94 4.68
C GLU A 448 21.48 13.62 4.52
N GLN A 449 22.25 13.64 5.60
CA GLN A 449 23.70 13.37 5.62
C GLN A 449 24.14 12.55 6.84
N ILE A 450 23.46 12.68 7.97
CA ILE A 450 23.68 11.94 9.23
C ILE A 450 22.29 11.53 9.71
N ASP A 451 22.16 10.32 10.22
CA ASP A 451 20.90 9.71 10.62
C ASP A 451 20.62 9.94 12.12
N PRO A 452 19.71 10.81 12.52
CA PRO A 452 19.15 10.76 13.85
C PRO A 452 18.01 9.74 13.95
N LEU A 453 18.16 8.75 14.84
CA LEU A 453 17.06 7.93 15.36
C LEU A 453 16.40 8.70 16.50
N TYR A 454 15.18 9.18 16.28
CA TYR A 454 14.34 9.80 17.32
C TYR A 454 13.54 8.74 18.06
N VAL A 455 13.54 8.84 19.39
CA VAL A 455 12.66 8.06 20.27
C VAL A 455 11.55 8.98 20.78
N ILE A 456 10.31 8.71 20.41
CA ILE A 456 9.13 9.47 20.84
C ILE A 456 8.46 8.72 21.99
N ASP A 457 8.27 9.38 23.12
CA ASP A 457 7.49 8.87 24.24
C ASP A 457 6.00 9.11 23.99
N LEU A 458 5.24 8.03 24.00
CA LEU A 458 3.81 7.98 23.81
C LEU A 458 3.06 7.47 25.06
N THR A 459 3.70 7.43 26.23
CA THR A 459 3.10 6.99 27.49
C THR A 459 1.83 7.78 27.78
N ASP A 460 1.84 9.11 27.54
CA ASP A 460 0.67 9.97 27.53
C ASP A 460 0.34 10.39 26.08
N LEU A 461 -0.71 9.81 25.50
CA LEU A 461 -1.17 10.14 24.16
C LEU A 461 -1.71 11.57 23.99
N TYR A 462 -1.97 12.29 25.10
CA TYR A 462 -2.36 13.71 25.08
C TYR A 462 -1.16 14.66 25.15
N ALA A 463 0.03 14.14 25.47
CA ALA A 463 1.24 14.91 25.61
C ALA A 463 2.48 14.16 25.04
N PRO A 464 2.48 13.81 23.73
CA PRO A 464 3.62 13.14 23.12
C PRO A 464 4.86 14.03 23.17
N MET A 465 6.05 13.42 23.34
CA MET A 465 7.31 14.15 23.43
C MET A 465 8.48 13.39 22.84
N VAL A 466 9.47 14.12 22.30
CA VAL A 466 10.77 13.54 21.98
C VAL A 466 11.48 13.19 23.27
N ALA A 467 11.73 11.91 23.51
CA ALA A 467 12.43 11.44 24.70
C ALA A 467 13.95 11.46 24.52
N GLY A 468 14.44 11.16 23.33
CA GLY A 468 15.86 11.15 23.02
C GLY A 468 16.12 11.06 21.52
N GLU A 469 17.38 11.27 21.15
CA GLU A 469 17.87 11.11 19.77
C GLU A 469 19.25 10.43 19.79
N LEU A 470 19.58 9.70 18.72
CA LEU A 470 20.88 9.05 18.52
C LEU A 470 21.35 9.31 17.10
N GLU A 471 22.47 10.01 16.95
CA GLU A 471 23.09 10.23 15.64
C GLU A 471 24.05 9.09 15.29
N ILE A 472 23.87 8.49 14.10
CA ILE A 472 24.71 7.42 13.58
C ILE A 472 25.04 7.66 12.11
N PRO A 473 26.21 7.21 11.59
CA PRO A 473 26.49 7.25 10.16
C PRO A 473 25.61 6.28 9.37
N GLY A 474 25.01 6.71 8.25
CA GLY A 474 24.09 5.91 7.44
C GLY A 474 22.66 6.03 7.94
N PHE A 475 21.74 5.23 7.40
CA PHE A 475 20.33 5.25 7.78
C PHE A 475 19.70 3.86 7.85
N SER A 476 18.63 3.73 8.64
CA SER A 476 17.77 2.56 8.66
C SER A 476 16.49 2.86 7.89
N SER A 477 16.17 2.03 6.89
CA SER A 477 14.91 2.10 6.12
C SER A 477 13.83 1.24 6.76
N TYR A 478 14.21 0.24 7.55
CA TYR A 478 13.32 -0.64 8.29
C TYR A 478 13.79 -0.79 9.74
N LEU A 479 12.83 -0.85 10.67
CA LEU A 479 13.07 -1.05 12.10
C LEU A 479 12.26 -2.23 12.62
N HIS A 480 12.94 -3.19 13.26
CA HIS A 480 12.30 -4.34 13.90
C HIS A 480 12.45 -4.25 15.43
N PRO A 481 11.39 -3.93 16.16
CA PRO A 481 11.45 -3.87 17.61
C PRO A 481 11.45 -5.29 18.22
N MET A 482 12.21 -5.43 19.30
CA MET A 482 12.33 -6.65 20.09
C MET A 482 11.99 -6.37 21.54
N GLU A 483 11.80 -7.42 22.31
CA GLU A 483 11.59 -7.29 23.75
C GLU A 483 12.83 -6.70 24.46
N ASN A 484 12.66 -6.28 25.71
CA ASN A 484 13.74 -5.76 26.56
C ASN A 484 14.46 -4.51 26.02
N GLY A 485 13.75 -3.68 25.22
CA GLY A 485 14.28 -2.43 24.70
C GLY A 485 15.41 -2.62 23.68
N LEU A 486 15.34 -3.69 22.89
CA LEU A 486 16.21 -3.88 21.72
C LEU A 486 15.48 -3.49 20.44
N LEU A 487 16.22 -2.94 19.48
CA LEU A 487 15.71 -2.55 18.18
C LEU A 487 16.74 -2.91 17.11
N LEU A 488 16.34 -3.66 16.07
CA LEU A 488 17.18 -3.92 14.91
C LEU A 488 16.84 -2.90 13.81
N GLY A 489 17.85 -2.23 13.27
CA GLY A 489 17.74 -1.36 12.10
C GLY A 489 18.37 -2.02 10.89
N VAL A 490 17.69 -1.97 9.75
CA VAL A 490 18.19 -2.44 8.44
C VAL A 490 18.12 -1.27 7.45
N GLY A 491 19.22 -1.01 6.73
CA GLY A 491 19.29 0.10 5.78
C GLY A 491 20.67 0.22 5.13
N GLN A 492 21.17 1.43 4.98
CA GLN A 492 22.41 1.71 4.25
C GLN A 492 23.46 2.42 5.11
N GLN A 493 24.71 2.03 4.93
CA GLN A 493 25.86 2.82 5.33
C GLN A 493 26.09 3.92 4.30
N VAL A 494 26.37 5.14 4.78
CA VAL A 494 26.59 6.30 3.92
C VAL A 494 27.93 6.95 4.25
N ARG A 495 28.61 7.42 3.21
CA ARG A 495 29.82 8.23 3.30
C ARG A 495 29.58 9.62 2.74
N ASN A 496 29.97 10.64 3.49
CA ASN A 496 29.91 12.04 3.07
C ASN A 496 31.25 12.45 2.44
N ASP A 497 31.46 12.10 1.16
CA ASP A 497 32.64 12.53 0.41
C ASP A 497 32.30 13.69 -0.52
N ALA A 498 33.15 14.71 -0.51
CA ALA A 498 33.10 15.79 -1.48
C ALA A 498 33.50 15.25 -2.87
N ILE A 499 32.52 15.12 -3.78
CA ILE A 499 32.79 14.76 -5.17
C ILE A 499 33.48 15.93 -5.87
N PRO A 500 34.72 15.78 -6.36
CA PRO A 500 35.43 16.85 -7.08
C PRO A 500 34.71 17.12 -8.43
N VAL A 501 33.98 18.21 -8.52
CA VAL A 501 33.38 18.66 -9.79
C VAL A 501 34.35 19.60 -10.45
N SER A 502 34.86 19.28 -11.66
CA SER A 502 35.81 20.09 -12.39
C SER A 502 35.28 21.51 -12.65
N GLY A 503 35.88 22.51 -11.99
CA GLY A 503 35.50 23.92 -12.18
C GLY A 503 34.38 24.46 -11.28
N SER A 504 33.93 23.69 -10.28
CA SER A 504 32.88 24.09 -9.33
C SER A 504 33.30 23.79 -7.89
N THR A 505 32.56 24.29 -6.91
CA THR A 505 32.67 23.84 -5.52
C THR A 505 32.33 22.33 -5.48
N PRO A 506 33.10 21.49 -4.75
CA PRO A 506 32.75 20.08 -4.60
C PRO A 506 31.33 19.91 -4.11
N LEU A 507 30.61 18.99 -4.70
CA LEU A 507 29.26 18.65 -4.27
C LEU A 507 29.38 17.63 -3.13
N GLU A 508 28.99 18.01 -1.93
CA GLU A 508 28.85 17.10 -0.79
C GLU A 508 27.50 16.38 -0.94
N THR A 509 27.52 15.22 -1.57
CA THR A 509 26.35 14.34 -1.65
C THR A 509 26.65 13.06 -0.89
N PRO A 510 25.71 12.56 -0.07
CA PRO A 510 25.84 11.25 0.55
C PRO A 510 25.98 10.17 -0.52
N ILE A 511 26.94 9.27 -0.35
CA ILE A 511 27.17 8.12 -1.21
C ILE A 511 26.83 6.87 -0.39
N GLU A 512 25.84 6.11 -0.82
CA GLU A 512 25.53 4.80 -0.25
C GLU A 512 26.72 3.87 -0.47
N GLU A 513 27.27 3.34 0.63
CA GLU A 513 28.44 2.45 0.62
C GLU A 513 28.05 0.98 0.64
N GLY A 514 26.84 0.66 1.12
CA GLY A 514 26.34 -0.69 1.17
C GLY A 514 25.34 -0.95 2.30
N MET A 515 24.76 -2.14 2.29
CA MET A 515 23.78 -2.60 3.27
C MET A 515 24.37 -2.57 4.69
N LYS A 516 23.57 -2.08 5.64
CA LYS A 516 23.91 -2.00 7.06
C LYS A 516 22.81 -2.61 7.91
N VAL A 517 23.22 -3.39 8.92
CA VAL A 517 22.35 -3.88 10.00
C VAL A 517 22.93 -3.39 11.32
N SER A 518 22.09 -2.73 12.13
CA SER A 518 22.49 -2.15 13.44
C SER A 518 21.57 -2.68 14.53
N LEU A 519 22.17 -2.98 15.70
CA LEU A 519 21.42 -3.29 16.92
C LEU A 519 21.49 -2.09 17.86
N PHE A 520 20.34 -1.62 18.31
CA PHE A 520 20.20 -0.51 19.24
C PHE A 520 19.69 -0.98 20.60
N ASP A 521 20.20 -0.33 21.65
CA ASP A 521 19.58 -0.32 22.98
C ASP A 521 18.74 0.94 23.11
N VAL A 522 17.43 0.77 23.23
CA VAL A 522 16.44 1.83 23.42
C VAL A 522 15.67 1.66 24.74
N LEU A 523 16.21 0.88 25.69
CA LEU A 523 15.59 0.64 26.99
C LEU A 523 15.43 1.95 27.76
N ASP A 524 16.49 2.78 27.79
CA ASP A 524 16.41 4.18 28.23
C ASP A 524 16.09 5.08 27.01
N PRO A 525 14.85 5.53 26.86
CA PRO A 525 14.46 6.32 25.68
C PRO A 525 15.20 7.68 25.58
N ALA A 526 15.74 8.19 26.68
CA ALA A 526 16.48 9.44 26.71
C ALA A 526 17.95 9.27 26.26
N ASN A 527 18.48 8.07 26.27
CA ASN A 527 19.87 7.76 25.94
C ASN A 527 19.99 6.49 25.08
N PRO A 528 19.42 6.47 23.87
CA PRO A 528 19.57 5.33 22.96
C PRO A 528 21.04 5.16 22.54
N VAL A 529 21.50 3.91 22.39
CA VAL A 529 22.89 3.62 22.01
C VAL A 529 22.97 2.49 20.99
N VAL A 530 24.03 2.50 20.14
CA VAL A 530 24.37 1.40 19.25
C VAL A 530 25.13 0.33 20.04
N LEU A 531 24.69 -0.92 19.93
CA LEU A 531 25.34 -2.08 20.55
C LEU A 531 26.25 -2.84 19.58
N GLY A 532 25.93 -2.87 18.30
CA GLY A 532 26.71 -3.56 17.26
C GLY A 532 26.20 -3.25 15.86
N GLU A 533 27.08 -3.39 14.89
CA GLU A 533 26.78 -3.13 13.48
C GLU A 533 27.50 -4.11 12.57
N PHE A 534 26.86 -4.45 11.44
CA PHE A 534 27.50 -5.11 10.29
C PHE A 534 27.22 -4.31 9.02
N VAL A 535 28.25 -4.19 8.17
CA VAL A 535 28.15 -3.50 6.88
C VAL A 535 28.64 -4.41 5.77
N TRP A 536 27.85 -4.55 4.71
CA TRP A 536 28.21 -5.27 3.49
C TRP A 536 28.42 -4.27 2.36
N PRO A 537 29.68 -4.01 1.97
CA PRO A 537 29.99 -3.01 0.94
C PRO A 537 29.31 -3.34 -0.40
N GLN A 538 28.82 -2.32 -1.10
CA GLN A 538 28.17 -2.44 -2.42
C GLN A 538 27.00 -3.42 -2.43
N ALA A 539 26.34 -3.59 -1.30
CA ALA A 539 25.17 -4.45 -1.16
C ALA A 539 23.90 -3.64 -0.85
N TYR A 540 22.76 -4.18 -1.24
CA TYR A 540 21.44 -3.74 -0.78
C TYR A 540 20.61 -4.96 -0.35
N THR A 541 19.49 -4.71 0.33
CA THR A 541 18.54 -5.75 0.74
C THR A 541 17.12 -5.35 0.40
N PRO A 542 16.27 -6.29 -0.05
CA PRO A 542 14.85 -6.02 -0.28
C PRO A 542 14.09 -5.60 0.99
N VAL A 543 14.60 -5.92 2.18
CA VAL A 543 14.01 -5.49 3.48
C VAL A 543 13.80 -3.98 3.58
N GLU A 544 14.58 -3.18 2.84
CA GLU A 544 14.44 -1.72 2.77
C GLU A 544 13.12 -1.27 2.13
N TYR A 545 12.49 -2.14 1.33
CA TYR A 545 11.26 -1.85 0.58
C TYR A 545 10.13 -2.83 0.91
N ASP A 546 10.48 -4.05 1.29
CA ASP A 546 9.54 -5.13 1.65
C ASP A 546 10.06 -5.88 2.88
N HIS A 547 9.53 -5.56 4.04
CA HIS A 547 9.95 -6.16 5.31
C HIS A 547 9.62 -7.66 5.43
N ARG A 548 8.78 -8.25 4.56
CA ARG A 548 8.53 -9.71 4.47
C ARG A 548 9.78 -10.47 4.06
N SER A 549 10.74 -9.79 3.43
CA SER A 549 12.03 -10.37 3.12
C SER A 549 12.91 -10.62 4.36
N LEU A 550 12.58 -10.04 5.52
CA LEU A 550 13.23 -10.33 6.79
C LEU A 550 12.53 -11.50 7.49
N SER A 551 13.21 -12.61 7.62
CA SER A 551 12.75 -13.71 8.47
C SER A 551 13.21 -13.51 9.90
N VAL A 552 12.30 -13.66 10.84
CA VAL A 552 12.55 -13.49 12.28
C VAL A 552 12.07 -14.73 13.03
N LEU A 553 12.94 -15.30 13.85
CA LEU A 553 12.59 -16.40 14.73
C LEU A 553 13.04 -16.09 16.17
N LYS A 554 12.10 -15.98 17.09
CA LYS A 554 12.41 -15.87 18.52
C LYS A 554 12.88 -17.22 19.05
N THR A 555 13.98 -17.22 19.80
CA THR A 555 14.59 -18.39 20.43
C THR A 555 14.63 -18.20 21.95
N GLU A 556 15.09 -19.22 22.68
CA GLU A 556 15.26 -19.12 24.14
C GLU A 556 16.33 -18.09 24.55
N SER A 557 17.33 -17.81 23.68
CA SER A 557 18.44 -16.89 23.94
C SER A 557 18.23 -15.50 23.36
N GLY A 558 17.23 -15.30 22.49
CA GLY A 558 16.98 -14.05 21.79
C GLY A 558 16.34 -14.25 20.42
N TYR A 559 16.95 -13.75 19.36
CA TYR A 559 16.37 -13.74 18.02
C TYR A 559 17.35 -14.21 16.95
N GLN A 560 16.85 -14.98 16.01
CA GLN A 560 17.51 -15.30 14.75
C GLN A 560 16.89 -14.47 13.62
N PHE A 561 17.73 -13.87 12.78
CA PHE A 561 17.33 -13.04 11.66
C PHE A 561 17.99 -13.56 10.38
N ALA A 562 17.21 -13.70 9.32
CA ALA A 562 17.75 -13.97 7.99
C ALA A 562 17.18 -12.96 6.99
N LEU A 563 18.05 -12.36 6.19
CA LEU A 563 17.67 -11.35 5.20
C LEU A 563 18.46 -11.55 3.90
N PRO A 564 17.77 -11.52 2.74
CA PRO A 564 18.43 -11.56 1.45
C PRO A 564 19.27 -10.31 1.23
N SER A 565 20.41 -10.48 0.55
CA SER A 565 21.25 -9.38 0.12
C SER A 565 21.72 -9.59 -1.31
N GLN A 566 21.86 -8.51 -2.05
CA GLN A 566 22.48 -8.52 -3.37
C GLN A 566 23.67 -7.57 -3.37
N THR A 567 24.84 -8.11 -3.69
CA THR A 567 26.06 -7.34 -3.95
C THR A 567 26.25 -7.19 -5.44
N TRP A 568 26.70 -6.04 -5.89
CA TRP A 568 26.98 -5.75 -7.29
C TRP A 568 28.34 -5.05 -7.46
N GLY A 569 28.97 -5.30 -8.60
CA GLY A 569 30.28 -4.73 -8.88
C GLY A 569 30.79 -5.09 -10.26
N PHE A 570 32.07 -4.76 -10.50
CA PHE A 570 32.83 -5.16 -11.67
C PHE A 570 33.95 -6.07 -11.22
N ASP A 571 34.16 -7.18 -11.92
CA ASP A 571 35.30 -8.07 -11.70
C ASP A 571 36.63 -7.44 -12.21
N ASP A 572 37.74 -8.10 -11.96
CA ASP A 572 39.09 -7.65 -12.39
C ASP A 572 39.22 -7.54 -13.93
N SER A 573 38.29 -8.14 -14.69
CA SER A 573 38.19 -8.06 -16.15
C SER A 573 37.28 -6.93 -16.62
N GLY A 574 36.60 -6.23 -15.71
CA GLY A 574 35.65 -5.16 -15.99
C GLY A 574 34.25 -5.64 -16.40
N TYR A 575 33.93 -6.91 -16.19
CA TYR A 575 32.57 -7.43 -16.39
C TYR A 575 31.72 -7.18 -15.14
N TRP A 576 30.47 -6.75 -15.38
CA TRP A 576 29.47 -6.57 -14.33
C TRP A 576 29.06 -7.92 -13.74
N PHE A 577 29.01 -8.00 -12.41
CA PHE A 577 28.48 -9.15 -11.70
C PHE A 577 27.46 -8.73 -10.65
N THR A 578 26.55 -9.65 -10.33
CA THR A 578 25.67 -9.59 -9.17
C THR A 578 25.83 -10.88 -8.37
N HIS A 579 25.78 -10.77 -7.07
CA HIS A 579 25.91 -11.90 -6.17
C HIS A 579 24.83 -11.82 -5.08
N ASN A 580 23.97 -12.83 -5.02
CA ASN A 580 22.90 -12.93 -4.03
C ASN A 580 23.30 -13.86 -2.90
N ALA A 581 23.05 -13.45 -1.67
CA ALA A 581 23.28 -14.24 -0.47
C ALA A 581 22.15 -14.02 0.53
N LEU A 582 21.96 -14.96 1.44
CA LEU A 582 21.14 -14.81 2.62
C LEU A 582 22.05 -14.56 3.82
N GLN A 583 21.96 -13.38 4.42
CA GLN A 583 22.71 -13.03 5.62
C GLN A 583 21.97 -13.56 6.85
N THR A 584 22.67 -14.29 7.73
CA THR A 584 22.11 -14.86 8.96
C THR A 584 22.74 -14.22 10.18
N LEU A 585 21.92 -13.63 11.04
CA LEU A 585 22.38 -12.92 12.23
C LEU A 585 21.64 -13.43 13.47
N GLU A 586 22.31 -13.33 14.61
CA GLU A 586 21.73 -13.68 15.91
C GLU A 586 21.85 -12.51 16.88
N VAL A 587 20.78 -12.20 17.58
CA VAL A 587 20.75 -11.28 18.71
C VAL A 587 20.60 -12.10 19.99
N ASN A 588 21.59 -12.00 20.88
CA ASN A 588 21.49 -12.54 22.22
C ASN A 588 20.90 -11.45 23.14
N GLU A 589 19.72 -11.71 23.71
CA GLU A 589 19.04 -10.74 24.57
C GLU A 589 19.76 -10.50 25.90
N ALA A 590 20.33 -11.55 26.50
CA ALA A 590 20.99 -11.45 27.80
C ALA A 590 22.31 -10.68 27.72
N ASP A 591 23.11 -10.94 26.69
CA ASP A 591 24.40 -10.30 26.46
C ASP A 591 24.25 -8.99 25.68
N ARG A 592 23.08 -8.73 25.09
CA ARG A 592 22.75 -7.57 24.23
C ARG A 592 23.74 -7.42 23.06
N THR A 593 24.00 -8.53 22.37
CA THR A 593 24.99 -8.60 21.28
C THR A 593 24.34 -9.01 19.96
N LEU A 594 24.87 -8.46 18.86
CA LEU A 594 24.56 -8.86 17.49
C LEU A 594 25.75 -9.65 16.94
N SER A 595 25.48 -10.81 16.34
CA SER A 595 26.47 -11.68 15.74
C SER A 595 26.08 -12.08 14.32
N LEU A 596 27.01 -12.01 13.37
CA LEU A 596 26.85 -12.61 12.05
C LEU A 596 27.20 -14.10 12.15
N ILE A 597 26.30 -14.97 11.72
CA ILE A 597 26.47 -16.41 11.75
C ILE A 597 27.09 -16.90 10.45
N ASP A 598 26.46 -16.56 9.31
CA ASP A 598 26.93 -16.96 7.98
C ASP A 598 26.38 -16.04 6.88
N SER A 599 26.94 -16.17 5.67
CA SER A 599 26.44 -15.63 4.42
C SER A 599 26.15 -16.79 3.45
N ILE A 600 24.92 -17.29 3.48
CA ILE A 600 24.50 -18.44 2.69
C ILE A 600 24.42 -18.06 1.22
N THR A 601 25.26 -18.67 0.40
CA THR A 601 25.38 -18.39 -1.02
C THR A 601 25.15 -19.66 -1.84
N PRO A 602 23.96 -19.81 -2.45
CA PRO A 602 23.72 -20.90 -3.39
C PRO A 602 24.59 -20.76 -4.65
N THR A 603 25.28 -21.83 -5.03
CA THR A 603 26.01 -21.87 -6.30
C THR A 603 25.09 -22.35 -7.41
N THR A 604 24.80 -21.50 -8.40
CA THR A 604 24.06 -21.86 -9.61
C THR A 604 24.98 -21.80 -10.82
N GLU A 605 24.82 -22.71 -11.79
CA GLU A 605 25.60 -22.68 -13.05
C GLU A 605 25.21 -21.51 -13.96
N ASP A 606 24.02 -20.91 -13.74
CA ASP A 606 23.50 -19.76 -14.47
C ASP A 606 23.36 -18.55 -13.53
N ASP A 607 24.45 -17.82 -13.30
CA ASP A 607 24.46 -16.54 -12.56
C ASP A 607 23.81 -15.36 -13.34
N TYR A 608 22.93 -15.63 -14.29
CA TYR A 608 22.26 -14.59 -15.04
C TYR A 608 21.08 -14.05 -14.25
N TYR A 609 21.31 -12.92 -13.62
CA TYR A 609 20.37 -11.94 -13.05
C TYR A 609 18.98 -12.45 -12.66
N ILE A 610 18.83 -12.92 -11.45
CA ILE A 610 17.56 -12.90 -10.71
C ILE A 610 17.73 -11.86 -9.61
N GLY A 611 16.96 -10.78 -9.66
CA GLY A 611 16.96 -9.76 -8.62
C GLY A 611 16.50 -10.34 -7.28
N SER A 612 17.09 -9.91 -6.17
CA SER A 612 16.75 -10.38 -4.81
C SER A 612 15.43 -9.84 -4.27
N TYR A 613 14.69 -9.03 -5.03
CA TYR A 613 13.49 -8.32 -4.54
C TYR A 613 12.38 -9.24 -4.02
N GLU A 614 12.27 -10.44 -4.60
CA GLU A 614 11.25 -11.42 -4.25
C GLU A 614 11.83 -12.61 -3.44
N ASP A 615 13.08 -12.52 -3.03
CA ASP A 615 13.70 -13.57 -2.24
C ASP A 615 13.11 -13.59 -0.81
N ARG A 616 12.95 -14.81 -0.28
CA ARG A 616 12.40 -15.06 1.06
C ARG A 616 13.21 -16.13 1.78
N SER A 617 12.98 -16.25 3.07
CA SER A 617 13.53 -17.38 3.82
C SER A 617 12.57 -17.87 4.90
N VAL A 618 12.77 -19.11 5.35
CA VAL A 618 12.08 -19.68 6.51
C VAL A 618 13.11 -20.31 7.44
N LEU A 619 13.00 -20.00 8.72
CA LEU A 619 13.83 -20.55 9.79
C LEU A 619 13.04 -21.60 10.56
N HIS A 620 13.60 -22.82 10.76
CA HIS A 620 12.94 -23.88 11.49
C HIS A 620 13.93 -24.80 12.21
N ASN A 621 13.94 -24.79 13.53
CA ASN A 621 14.75 -25.71 14.37
C ASN A 621 16.23 -25.79 13.98
N GLY A 622 16.88 -24.66 13.71
CA GLY A 622 18.28 -24.62 13.30
C GLY A 622 18.50 -24.99 11.82
N HIS A 623 17.46 -25.03 11.01
CA HIS A 623 17.48 -25.17 9.57
C HIS A 623 16.95 -23.90 8.89
N ILE A 624 17.40 -23.67 7.67
CA ILE A 624 17.04 -22.51 6.85
C ILE A 624 16.58 -23.01 5.49
N TYR A 625 15.42 -22.52 5.05
CA TYR A 625 14.99 -22.62 3.66
C TYR A 625 15.14 -21.24 3.02
N TYR A 626 15.98 -21.15 2.00
CA TYR A 626 16.20 -19.91 1.26
C TYR A 626 15.56 -20.02 -0.12
N LEU A 627 14.52 -19.22 -0.34
CA LEU A 627 13.86 -19.06 -1.64
C LEU A 627 14.56 -17.95 -2.42
N ARG A 628 15.34 -18.34 -3.44
CA ARG A 628 15.99 -17.45 -4.41
C ARG A 628 15.27 -17.54 -5.75
N GLY A 629 14.52 -16.50 -6.10
CA GLY A 629 13.62 -16.58 -7.25
C GLY A 629 12.56 -17.67 -7.05
N ASN A 630 12.49 -18.65 -7.96
CA ASN A 630 11.60 -19.81 -7.82
C ASN A 630 12.31 -21.06 -7.26
N LEU A 631 13.58 -20.95 -6.88
CA LEU A 631 14.41 -22.07 -6.42
C LEU A 631 14.55 -22.04 -4.90
N VAL A 632 14.29 -23.17 -4.25
CA VAL A 632 14.44 -23.32 -2.81
C VAL A 632 15.74 -24.06 -2.50
N TYR A 633 16.49 -23.53 -1.56
CA TYR A 633 17.72 -24.11 -1.03
C TYR A 633 17.57 -24.36 0.47
N HIS A 634 18.32 -25.34 0.97
CA HIS A 634 18.36 -25.69 2.39
C HIS A 634 19.79 -25.53 2.93
N ALA A 635 19.91 -25.04 4.15
CA ALA A 635 21.17 -24.95 4.90
C ALA A 635 20.93 -25.12 6.40
N LEU A 636 21.99 -25.35 7.17
CA LEU A 636 21.95 -25.35 8.62
C LEU A 636 22.24 -23.95 9.18
N TRP A 637 21.66 -23.64 10.33
CA TRP A 637 21.98 -22.42 11.09
C TRP A 637 23.31 -22.59 11.81
N GLN A 638 24.41 -22.42 11.10
CA GLN A 638 25.78 -22.55 11.61
C GLN A 638 26.78 -21.86 10.67
N PRO A 639 27.97 -21.50 11.16
CA PRO A 639 29.04 -21.02 10.30
C PRO A 639 29.46 -22.05 9.24
N ASP A 640 29.88 -21.57 8.07
CA ASP A 640 30.34 -22.38 6.93
C ASP A 640 29.31 -23.46 6.52
N ALA A 641 28.02 -23.09 6.52
CA ALA A 641 26.93 -24.03 6.21
C ALA A 641 26.99 -24.52 4.76
N VAL A 642 26.86 -25.84 4.59
CA VAL A 642 26.70 -26.42 3.24
C VAL A 642 25.29 -26.15 2.75
N VAL A 643 25.18 -25.71 1.49
CA VAL A 643 23.90 -25.40 0.85
C VAL A 643 23.49 -26.58 -0.02
N ASP A 644 22.33 -27.16 0.29
CA ASP A 644 21.68 -28.24 -0.45
C ASP A 644 20.57 -27.69 -1.33
N GLY A 645 20.33 -28.30 -2.49
CA GLY A 645 19.30 -27.88 -3.47
C GLY A 645 19.91 -27.58 -4.83
N PRO A 646 19.14 -26.92 -5.76
CA PRO A 646 17.77 -26.45 -5.56
C PRO A 646 16.72 -27.58 -5.57
N TYR A 647 15.65 -27.36 -4.85
CA TYR A 647 14.47 -28.24 -4.82
C TYR A 647 13.36 -27.71 -5.71
#